data_bb8ef5a230ac5213d7f0279303486eab
#
_entry.id   bb8ef5a230ac5213d7f0279303486eab
#
_cell.length_a   1.000
_cell.length_b   1.000
_cell.length_c   1.000
_cell.angle_alpha   90.00
_cell.angle_beta   90.00
_cell.angle_gamma   90.00
#
_symmetry.space_group_name_H-M   'P 1'
#
loop_
_entity.id
_entity.type
_entity.pdbx_description
1 polymer ?
#
loop_
_entity_poly.entity_id
_entity_poly.type
_entity_poly.pdbx_seq_one_letter_code
_entity_poly.pdbx_strand_id
1 'polypeptide(L)'
;MKKELKIGTYRKNQKGFGFVKLEDQEEEIYIARENSLNALNGDTVGIEITKNKEADKKEEGKIIKIIRHEKNTVVGTFQKNRNFGFVVPDDKNFGTDIFISKANWGKARNRHKVLVQITKYPEKGKNAEGKIIEVLGGVNEAGVDMLSLIKQYELPYKFPEEVVNEAKAFGTKIDESDMQNRKDLRNDIIFTIDGEDAKDLDDAIHVEKLLNGNYKLDVHIADVSHYVREKTELDKEAYLRGTSIYMLGRVIPMLPRELSNGICSLNAGEDRYTLSCSMEITPKAKIVSSDIYKGVIRVTERMCYTDVQKILDRSDETVLKRYEKYISYFDLMAELANILKAKRKENGYLNLEIPESKIILDENGIAIDVKKYETYFANEIIEQFMLIANETVAEKFYWLQAPFIYRNHEAPDVDKVKELNKSLYNFGYKIKISKEEIIYPNEFAKILEDVKGKDEEKVVSNIILRTLRVAKYEAENKGHFGIASKYYCHFTSPIRRYPDLFIHRIISKYLESNYMVNEFWIKKYEKRAEKRAENCSERERTATKVEREAEDIKKAEFMENKIGEKYEGIVSSVTNFGIYVELENTVEGLIRYETLGDEYFIYNEERREAIGELSHKVYKIGDKVKIRVADANKLLRKIDFEIDKDD
;
A
#
# COMPACT_ATOMS: atom_id res chain seq x y z
N MET A 1 -28.80 -22.83 31.50
CA MET A 1 -28.83 -22.06 30.24
C MET A 1 -27.62 -22.46 29.41
N LYS A 2 -27.79 -22.98 28.22
CA LYS A 2 -26.66 -23.17 27.27
C LYS A 2 -26.17 -21.78 26.93
N LYS A 3 -24.91 -21.42 27.29
CA LYS A 3 -24.32 -20.17 26.86
C LYS A 3 -24.18 -20.23 25.33
N GLU A 4 -24.58 -19.18 24.68
CA GLU A 4 -24.58 -19.06 23.21
C GLU A 4 -23.13 -18.99 22.73
N LEU A 5 -22.73 -19.89 21.84
CA LEU A 5 -21.40 -19.93 21.26
C LEU A 5 -21.34 -18.90 20.13
N LYS A 6 -20.54 -17.83 20.31
CA LYS A 6 -20.31 -16.84 19.25
C LYS A 6 -19.18 -17.32 18.35
N ILE A 7 -19.32 -17.14 17.03
CA ILE A 7 -18.35 -17.57 16.02
C ILE A 7 -17.63 -16.35 15.48
N GLY A 8 -16.30 -16.44 15.34
CA GLY A 8 -15.50 -15.37 14.77
C GLY A 8 -14.10 -15.80 14.36
N THR A 9 -13.35 -14.88 13.78
CA THR A 9 -11.95 -15.09 13.33
C THR A 9 -10.97 -14.65 14.41
N TYR A 10 -10.06 -15.55 14.78
CA TYR A 10 -9.04 -15.31 15.81
C TYR A 10 -7.79 -14.66 15.21
N ARG A 11 -7.35 -13.53 15.79
CA ARG A 11 -6.10 -12.86 15.50
C ARG A 11 -5.13 -13.02 16.66
N LYS A 12 -4.06 -13.79 16.46
CA LYS A 12 -3.05 -14.08 17.47
C LYS A 12 -1.97 -12.99 17.50
N ASN A 13 -1.56 -12.58 18.69
CA ASN A 13 -0.41 -11.72 18.93
C ASN A 13 0.84 -12.55 19.23
N GLN A 14 2.03 -12.01 18.94
CA GLN A 14 3.32 -12.67 19.24
C GLN A 14 3.51 -13.01 20.72
N LYS A 15 2.91 -12.25 21.65
CA LYS A 15 2.93 -12.50 23.10
C LYS A 15 1.99 -13.64 23.51
N GLY A 16 1.24 -14.24 22.56
CA GLY A 16 0.38 -15.40 22.77
C GLY A 16 -1.09 -15.11 23.10
N PHE A 17 -1.47 -13.89 23.46
CA PHE A 17 -2.86 -13.46 23.52
C PHE A 17 -3.40 -13.13 22.12
N GLY A 18 -4.69 -12.88 21.99
CA GLY A 18 -5.26 -12.47 20.70
C GLY A 18 -6.62 -11.82 20.85
N PHE A 19 -7.25 -11.62 19.69
CA PHE A 19 -8.57 -11.00 19.58
C PHE A 19 -9.44 -11.83 18.65
N VAL A 20 -10.72 -11.91 18.92
CA VAL A 20 -11.70 -12.52 18.02
C VAL A 20 -12.61 -11.44 17.44
N LYS A 21 -12.64 -11.35 16.12
CA LYS A 21 -13.59 -10.51 15.39
C LYS A 21 -14.80 -11.34 15.03
N LEU A 22 -15.98 -10.96 15.49
CA LEU A 22 -17.25 -11.54 15.10
C LEU A 22 -17.72 -10.99 13.75
N GLU A 23 -18.49 -11.75 12.97
CA GLU A 23 -18.98 -11.30 11.64
C GLU A 23 -19.93 -10.10 11.74
N ASP A 24 -20.73 -10.01 12.82
CA ASP A 24 -21.77 -9.00 13.00
C ASP A 24 -21.38 -7.85 13.94
N GLN A 25 -20.12 -7.76 14.39
CA GLN A 25 -19.66 -6.74 15.34
C GLN A 25 -18.36 -6.09 14.90
N GLU A 26 -18.27 -4.76 15.03
CA GLU A 26 -17.03 -4.03 14.75
C GLU A 26 -15.97 -4.22 15.86
N GLU A 27 -16.41 -4.46 17.10
CA GLU A 27 -15.52 -4.59 18.26
C GLU A 27 -14.92 -6.00 18.37
N GLU A 28 -13.62 -6.03 18.65
CA GLU A 28 -12.87 -7.28 18.83
C GLU A 28 -12.88 -7.70 20.31
N ILE A 29 -13.09 -9.01 20.56
CA ILE A 29 -13.12 -9.61 21.88
C ILE A 29 -11.72 -10.08 22.25
N TYR A 30 -11.20 -9.65 23.40
CA TYR A 30 -9.88 -10.03 23.89
C TYR A 30 -9.87 -11.49 24.39
N ILE A 31 -8.84 -12.24 23.98
CA ILE A 31 -8.60 -13.64 24.37
C ILE A 31 -7.23 -13.73 25.03
N ALA A 32 -7.19 -14.01 26.32
CA ALA A 32 -5.94 -14.24 27.03
C ALA A 32 -5.24 -15.51 26.52
N ARG A 33 -3.92 -15.60 26.68
CA ARG A 33 -3.10 -16.72 26.20
C ARG A 33 -3.61 -18.08 26.66
N GLU A 34 -3.95 -18.20 27.95
CA GLU A 34 -4.48 -19.42 28.57
C GLU A 34 -5.88 -19.82 28.04
N ASN A 35 -6.61 -18.86 27.46
CA ASN A 35 -7.95 -19.02 26.92
C ASN A 35 -7.97 -19.26 25.39
N SER A 36 -6.79 -19.32 24.74
CA SER A 36 -6.68 -19.36 23.28
C SER A 36 -6.82 -20.76 22.66
N LEU A 37 -6.89 -21.83 23.48
CA LEU A 37 -6.97 -23.23 23.02
C LEU A 37 -5.93 -23.62 21.96
N ASN A 38 -4.74 -22.95 21.95
CA ASN A 38 -3.71 -23.05 20.91
C ASN A 38 -4.16 -22.73 19.49
N ALA A 39 -5.24 -21.97 19.32
CA ALA A 39 -5.67 -21.49 18.02
C ALA A 39 -4.56 -20.71 17.32
N LEU A 40 -4.48 -20.87 16.00
CA LEU A 40 -3.55 -20.18 15.14
C LEU A 40 -4.16 -18.87 14.62
N ASN A 41 -3.31 -17.99 14.14
CA ASN A 41 -3.76 -16.74 13.51
C ASN A 41 -4.60 -17.03 12.26
N GLY A 42 -5.81 -16.47 12.20
CA GLY A 42 -6.77 -16.67 11.11
C GLY A 42 -7.80 -17.76 11.37
N ASP A 43 -7.65 -18.58 12.42
CA ASP A 43 -8.60 -19.68 12.71
C ASP A 43 -10.01 -19.17 12.95
N THR A 44 -10.99 -19.88 12.41
CA THR A 44 -12.41 -19.70 12.77
C THR A 44 -12.66 -20.42 14.07
N VAL A 45 -13.10 -19.70 15.09
CA VAL A 45 -13.25 -20.21 16.45
C VAL A 45 -14.64 -19.94 17.01
N GLY A 46 -15.09 -20.85 17.89
CA GLY A 46 -16.27 -20.64 18.72
C GLY A 46 -15.84 -20.19 20.11
N ILE A 47 -16.36 -19.05 20.57
CA ILE A 47 -15.99 -18.43 21.84
C ILE A 47 -17.18 -18.31 22.80
N GLU A 48 -16.87 -18.28 24.08
CA GLU A 48 -17.78 -17.91 25.15
C GLU A 48 -17.27 -16.61 25.79
N ILE A 49 -18.16 -15.64 26.01
CA ILE A 49 -17.84 -14.39 26.72
C ILE A 49 -17.67 -14.70 28.19
N THR A 50 -16.50 -14.32 28.75
CA THR A 50 -16.15 -14.51 30.17
C THR A 50 -16.37 -13.26 31.00
N LYS A 51 -16.18 -12.08 30.39
CA LYS A 51 -16.46 -10.78 30.98
C LYS A 51 -17.08 -9.85 29.95
N ASN A 52 -18.18 -9.22 30.32
CA ASN A 52 -18.82 -8.21 29.49
C ASN A 52 -18.03 -6.90 29.49
N LYS A 53 -18.28 -6.06 28.49
CA LYS A 53 -17.68 -4.74 28.36
C LYS A 53 -17.99 -3.87 29.59
N GLU A 54 -16.94 -3.35 30.24
CA GLU A 54 -17.03 -2.28 31.25
C GLU A 54 -16.52 -0.97 30.60
N ALA A 55 -16.83 0.20 31.17
CA ALA A 55 -16.61 1.51 30.56
C ALA A 55 -15.23 1.75 29.93
N ASP A 56 -14.16 1.11 30.49
CA ASP A 56 -12.77 1.25 30.03
C ASP A 56 -12.10 -0.08 29.61
N LYS A 57 -12.85 -1.20 29.55
CA LYS A 57 -12.28 -2.52 29.23
C LYS A 57 -13.02 -3.21 28.11
N LYS A 58 -12.25 -3.82 27.18
CA LYS A 58 -12.80 -4.67 26.11
C LYS A 58 -13.48 -5.90 26.70
N GLU A 59 -14.46 -6.45 25.98
CA GLU A 59 -15.01 -7.76 26.29
C GLU A 59 -13.89 -8.82 26.33
N GLU A 60 -13.93 -9.71 27.34
CA GLU A 60 -13.01 -10.85 27.40
C GLU A 60 -13.75 -12.14 27.08
N GLY A 61 -13.10 -13.01 26.32
CA GLY A 61 -13.64 -14.31 25.93
C GLY A 61 -12.67 -15.46 26.12
N LYS A 62 -13.21 -16.66 25.94
CA LYS A 62 -12.46 -17.91 25.90
C LYS A 62 -12.82 -18.69 24.66
N ILE A 63 -11.83 -19.20 23.95
CA ILE A 63 -12.06 -20.13 22.82
C ILE A 63 -12.46 -21.49 23.41
N ILE A 64 -13.65 -21.95 23.02
CA ILE A 64 -14.17 -23.25 23.45
C ILE A 64 -13.89 -24.32 22.38
N LYS A 65 -13.87 -23.91 21.11
CA LYS A 65 -13.65 -24.83 19.99
C LYS A 65 -13.01 -24.11 18.83
N ILE A 66 -12.03 -24.75 18.17
CA ILE A 66 -11.55 -24.38 16.84
C ILE A 66 -12.50 -25.07 15.84
N ILE A 67 -13.17 -24.27 15.02
CA ILE A 67 -14.16 -24.75 14.04
C ILE A 67 -13.44 -25.13 12.74
N ARG A 68 -12.51 -24.25 12.30
CA ARG A 68 -11.70 -24.44 11.09
C ARG A 68 -10.36 -23.78 11.26
N HIS A 69 -9.30 -24.50 10.90
CA HIS A 69 -7.98 -23.90 10.73
C HIS A 69 -7.90 -23.23 9.36
N GLU A 70 -7.45 -21.98 9.32
CA GLU A 70 -7.31 -21.23 8.08
C GLU A 70 -6.05 -21.67 7.32
N LYS A 71 -4.94 -21.80 8.03
CA LYS A 71 -3.65 -22.20 7.44
C LYS A 71 -3.39 -23.69 7.62
N ASN A 72 -3.20 -24.38 6.50
CA ASN A 72 -2.76 -25.78 6.47
C ASN A 72 -1.30 -25.91 5.99
N THR A 73 -0.69 -24.82 5.50
CA THR A 73 0.69 -24.74 5.07
C THR A 73 1.43 -23.63 5.79
N VAL A 74 2.74 -23.81 6.00
CA VAL A 74 3.62 -22.86 6.68
C VAL A 74 4.96 -22.82 5.98
N VAL A 75 5.46 -21.62 5.71
CA VAL A 75 6.84 -21.40 5.26
C VAL A 75 7.76 -21.21 6.45
N GLY A 76 8.94 -21.79 6.39
CA GLY A 76 9.93 -21.63 7.45
C GLY A 76 11.30 -22.18 7.09
N THR A 77 12.22 -22.09 8.05
CA THR A 77 13.59 -22.56 7.91
C THR A 77 13.76 -23.93 8.56
N PHE A 78 14.17 -24.92 7.79
CA PHE A 78 14.39 -26.28 8.28
C PHE A 78 15.72 -26.40 9.03
N GLN A 79 15.64 -26.88 10.27
CA GLN A 79 16.75 -27.24 11.14
C GLN A 79 16.82 -28.75 11.29
N LYS A 80 17.88 -29.37 10.75
CA LYS A 80 18.03 -30.82 10.69
C LYS A 80 18.80 -31.34 11.90
N ASN A 81 18.25 -32.38 12.55
CA ASN A 81 18.92 -33.21 13.53
C ASN A 81 19.16 -34.65 12.94
N ARG A 82 19.78 -35.53 13.72
CA ARG A 82 20.13 -36.90 13.28
C ARG A 82 18.92 -37.71 12.78
N ASN A 83 17.82 -37.74 13.55
CA ASN A 83 16.65 -38.57 13.30
C ASN A 83 15.34 -37.82 13.16
N PHE A 84 15.35 -36.50 13.34
CA PHE A 84 14.21 -35.60 13.20
C PHE A 84 14.71 -34.22 12.83
N GLY A 85 13.81 -33.29 12.57
CA GLY A 85 14.11 -31.88 12.38
C GLY A 85 12.97 -31.01 12.87
N PHE A 86 13.22 -29.71 12.87
CA PHE A 86 12.20 -28.70 13.13
C PHE A 86 12.17 -27.71 11.96
N VAL A 87 11.01 -27.17 11.72
CA VAL A 87 10.88 -25.97 10.87
C VAL A 87 10.52 -24.81 11.77
N VAL A 88 11.38 -23.79 11.77
CA VAL A 88 11.11 -22.51 12.42
C VAL A 88 10.27 -21.68 11.47
N PRO A 89 8.99 -21.39 11.80
CA PRO A 89 8.11 -20.61 10.92
C PRO A 89 8.61 -19.18 10.70
N ASP A 90 8.44 -18.64 9.48
CA ASP A 90 8.75 -17.26 9.16
C ASP A 90 7.68 -16.31 9.76
N ASP A 91 6.43 -16.78 9.88
CA ASP A 91 5.36 -16.07 10.59
C ASP A 91 5.52 -16.27 12.10
N LYS A 92 6.03 -15.24 12.78
CA LYS A 92 6.23 -15.24 14.25
C LYS A 92 4.93 -15.46 15.04
N ASN A 93 3.76 -15.16 14.46
CA ASN A 93 2.47 -15.37 15.10
C ASN A 93 2.07 -16.84 15.16
N PHE A 94 2.76 -17.73 14.41
CA PHE A 94 2.56 -19.17 14.54
C PHE A 94 2.90 -19.66 15.97
N GLY A 95 4.01 -19.16 16.52
CA GLY A 95 4.32 -19.23 17.94
C GLY A 95 5.02 -20.49 18.43
N THR A 96 5.20 -21.53 17.57
CA THR A 96 5.92 -22.76 17.92
C THR A 96 6.63 -23.33 16.69
N ASP A 97 7.73 -24.04 16.90
CA ASP A 97 8.38 -24.78 15.83
C ASP A 97 7.54 -25.99 15.39
N ILE A 98 7.68 -26.40 14.13
CA ILE A 98 6.97 -27.55 13.56
C ILE A 98 7.90 -28.76 13.55
N PHE A 99 7.52 -29.83 14.24
CA PHE A 99 8.28 -31.07 14.25
C PHE A 99 8.16 -31.80 12.92
N ILE A 100 9.30 -32.24 12.34
CA ILE A 100 9.38 -32.97 11.08
C ILE A 100 10.10 -34.31 11.34
N SER A 101 9.38 -35.40 11.20
CA SER A 101 9.98 -36.74 11.28
C SER A 101 10.89 -36.98 10.08
N LYS A 102 11.84 -37.92 10.22
CA LYS A 102 12.80 -38.29 9.15
C LYS A 102 12.11 -38.69 7.84
N ALA A 103 10.97 -39.33 7.92
CA ALA A 103 10.19 -39.77 6.76
C ALA A 103 9.54 -38.58 6.01
N ASN A 104 9.36 -37.42 6.67
CA ASN A 104 8.60 -36.27 6.18
C ASN A 104 9.48 -35.10 5.69
N TRP A 105 10.81 -35.18 5.75
CA TRP A 105 11.66 -34.07 5.32
C TRP A 105 12.07 -34.09 3.85
N GLY A 106 11.84 -35.22 3.12
CA GLY A 106 12.12 -35.33 1.70
C GLY A 106 13.59 -35.04 1.35
N LYS A 107 13.76 -34.09 0.39
CA LYS A 107 15.10 -33.64 -0.06
C LYS A 107 15.64 -32.42 0.73
N ALA A 108 14.95 -31.98 1.77
CA ALA A 108 15.37 -30.78 2.52
C ALA A 108 16.70 -31.03 3.26
N ARG A 109 17.56 -30.00 3.22
CA ARG A 109 18.84 -29.95 3.93
C ARG A 109 18.75 -28.92 5.05
N ASN A 110 19.73 -28.96 5.97
CA ASN A 110 19.81 -27.96 7.02
C ASN A 110 19.88 -26.54 6.45
N ARG A 111 19.13 -25.59 7.04
CA ARG A 111 19.02 -24.20 6.57
C ARG A 111 18.38 -24.03 5.19
N HIS A 112 17.56 -24.99 4.72
CA HIS A 112 16.68 -24.74 3.59
C HIS A 112 15.42 -24.01 4.03
N LYS A 113 14.96 -23.09 3.21
CA LYS A 113 13.57 -22.57 3.23
C LYS A 113 12.66 -23.64 2.64
N VAL A 114 11.56 -23.90 3.33
CA VAL A 114 10.66 -25.01 2.98
C VAL A 114 9.20 -24.60 3.16
N LEU A 115 8.33 -25.18 2.36
CA LEU A 115 6.88 -25.16 2.57
C LEU A 115 6.47 -26.46 3.25
N VAL A 116 5.83 -26.34 4.41
CA VAL A 116 5.40 -27.45 5.25
C VAL A 116 3.90 -27.55 5.23
N GLN A 117 3.37 -28.73 4.98
CA GLN A 117 1.96 -29.04 5.26
C GLN A 117 1.81 -29.50 6.71
N ILE A 118 0.92 -28.86 7.48
CA ILE A 118 0.61 -29.26 8.85
C ILE A 118 -0.15 -30.59 8.82
N THR A 119 0.36 -31.60 9.50
CA THR A 119 -0.28 -32.90 9.64
C THR A 119 -0.97 -33.08 10.97
N LYS A 120 -0.46 -32.38 12.03
CA LYS A 120 -1.11 -32.24 13.33
C LYS A 120 -0.92 -30.83 13.85
N TYR A 121 -2.00 -30.22 14.26
CA TYR A 121 -1.97 -28.88 14.86
C TYR A 121 -1.44 -28.90 16.29
N PRO A 122 -0.93 -27.75 16.81
CA PRO A 122 -0.38 -27.71 18.15
C PRO A 122 -1.45 -28.02 19.20
N GLU A 123 -1.15 -28.93 20.09
CA GLU A 123 -1.97 -29.27 21.24
C GLU A 123 -1.27 -28.82 22.53
N LYS A 124 -2.00 -28.84 23.68
CA LYS A 124 -1.44 -28.44 24.97
C LYS A 124 -0.18 -29.26 25.30
N GLY A 125 0.97 -28.57 25.33
CA GLY A 125 2.28 -29.19 25.61
C GLY A 125 2.94 -29.91 24.44
N LYS A 126 2.39 -29.85 23.21
CA LYS A 126 2.98 -30.46 22.01
C LYS A 126 3.07 -29.47 20.86
N ASN A 127 4.19 -29.48 20.18
CA ASN A 127 4.38 -28.70 18.95
C ASN A 127 3.54 -29.27 17.81
N ALA A 128 3.29 -28.46 16.79
CA ALA A 128 2.73 -28.93 15.53
C ALA A 128 3.63 -29.98 14.88
N GLU A 129 3.04 -30.95 14.16
CA GLU A 129 3.78 -31.87 13.30
C GLU A 129 3.47 -31.55 11.83
N GLY A 130 4.48 -31.73 10.96
CA GLY A 130 4.31 -31.43 9.53
C GLY A 130 5.10 -32.33 8.61
N LYS A 131 4.81 -32.16 7.31
CA LYS A 131 5.52 -32.77 6.20
C LYS A 131 6.02 -31.67 5.25
N ILE A 132 7.30 -31.70 4.90
CA ILE A 132 7.84 -30.80 3.88
C ILE A 132 7.29 -31.23 2.52
N ILE A 133 6.56 -30.32 1.85
CA ILE A 133 5.95 -30.57 0.55
C ILE A 133 6.73 -29.89 -0.58
N GLU A 134 7.46 -28.80 -0.28
CA GLU A 134 8.30 -28.09 -1.26
C GLU A 134 9.58 -27.58 -0.59
N VAL A 135 10.70 -27.68 -1.28
CA VAL A 135 11.98 -27.05 -0.91
C VAL A 135 12.16 -25.82 -1.78
N LEU A 136 12.16 -24.63 -1.16
CA LEU A 136 12.24 -23.36 -1.88
C LEU A 136 13.68 -23.00 -2.27
N GLY A 137 14.68 -23.48 -1.50
CA GLY A 137 16.11 -23.26 -1.70
C GLY A 137 16.85 -23.02 -0.40
N GLY A 138 18.14 -22.72 -0.48
CA GLY A 138 18.96 -22.33 0.68
C GLY A 138 18.60 -20.93 1.18
N VAL A 139 18.73 -20.66 2.49
CA VAL A 139 18.37 -19.35 3.09
C VAL A 139 19.15 -18.17 2.49
N ASN A 140 20.33 -18.41 1.92
CA ASN A 140 21.16 -17.39 1.28
C ASN A 140 21.14 -17.49 -0.25
N GLU A 141 20.30 -18.34 -0.82
CA GLU A 141 20.16 -18.48 -2.26
C GLU A 141 19.31 -17.32 -2.82
N ALA A 142 19.77 -16.78 -3.94
CA ALA A 142 19.15 -15.64 -4.60
C ALA A 142 17.65 -15.86 -4.90
N GLY A 143 16.80 -14.91 -4.52
CA GLY A 143 15.36 -14.91 -4.77
C GLY A 143 14.53 -15.86 -3.89
N VAL A 144 15.15 -16.67 -3.02
CA VAL A 144 14.45 -17.57 -2.09
C VAL A 144 13.68 -16.78 -1.03
N ASP A 145 14.17 -15.63 -0.64
CA ASP A 145 13.51 -14.69 0.26
C ASP A 145 12.16 -14.20 -0.30
N MET A 146 12.16 -13.69 -1.54
CA MET A 146 10.93 -13.25 -2.22
C MET A 146 10.00 -14.42 -2.52
N LEU A 147 10.53 -15.60 -2.91
CA LEU A 147 9.73 -16.81 -3.10
C LEU A 147 9.07 -17.27 -1.79
N SER A 148 9.77 -17.13 -0.67
CA SER A 148 9.24 -17.44 0.66
C SER A 148 8.06 -16.57 1.02
N LEU A 149 8.12 -15.25 0.74
CA LEU A 149 6.98 -14.33 0.94
C LEU A 149 5.80 -14.71 0.04
N ILE A 150 6.04 -15.01 -1.24
CA ILE A 150 5.00 -15.44 -2.19
C ILE A 150 4.24 -16.65 -1.64
N LYS A 151 4.97 -17.64 -1.13
CA LYS A 151 4.38 -18.87 -0.57
C LYS A 151 3.72 -18.64 0.79
N GLN A 152 4.31 -17.79 1.65
CA GLN A 152 3.76 -17.45 2.97
C GLN A 152 2.39 -16.77 2.87
N TYR A 153 2.21 -15.91 1.87
CA TYR A 153 0.97 -15.18 1.60
C TYR A 153 0.09 -15.84 0.55
N GLU A 154 0.47 -17.04 0.07
CA GLU A 154 -0.27 -17.81 -0.95
C GLU A 154 -0.60 -16.97 -2.19
N LEU A 155 0.36 -16.09 -2.60
CA LEU A 155 0.12 -15.17 -3.69
C LEU A 155 0.02 -15.90 -5.05
N PRO A 156 -0.91 -15.52 -5.91
CA PRO A 156 -1.09 -16.11 -7.23
C PRO A 156 -0.03 -15.61 -8.21
N TYR A 157 1.22 -16.10 -8.12
CA TYR A 157 2.37 -15.62 -8.88
C TYR A 157 2.48 -16.20 -10.30
N LYS A 158 1.68 -17.19 -10.64
CA LYS A 158 1.55 -17.76 -11.99
C LYS A 158 0.11 -17.58 -12.47
N PHE A 159 -0.05 -17.31 -13.75
CA PHE A 159 -1.38 -17.30 -14.36
C PHE A 159 -1.76 -18.72 -14.82
N PRO A 160 -3.04 -19.11 -14.70
CA PRO A 160 -3.59 -20.28 -15.36
C PRO A 160 -3.39 -20.21 -16.88
N GLU A 161 -3.28 -21.34 -17.53
CA GLU A 161 -3.04 -21.40 -18.98
C GLU A 161 -4.19 -20.79 -19.78
N GLU A 162 -5.43 -21.00 -19.33
CA GLU A 162 -6.65 -20.47 -19.94
C GLU A 162 -6.61 -18.93 -19.94
N VAL A 163 -6.17 -18.32 -18.86
CA VAL A 163 -6.04 -16.85 -18.71
C VAL A 163 -5.00 -16.29 -19.67
N VAL A 164 -3.85 -16.97 -19.79
CA VAL A 164 -2.77 -16.57 -20.70
C VAL A 164 -3.21 -16.71 -22.16
N ASN A 165 -3.93 -17.79 -22.50
CA ASN A 165 -4.43 -18.03 -23.85
C ASN A 165 -5.50 -17.00 -24.23
N GLU A 166 -6.41 -16.64 -23.30
CA GLU A 166 -7.37 -15.55 -23.51
C GLU A 166 -6.68 -14.22 -23.77
N ALA A 167 -5.63 -13.88 -22.98
CA ALA A 167 -4.86 -12.66 -23.18
C ALA A 167 -4.14 -12.60 -24.53
N LYS A 168 -3.53 -13.70 -24.97
CA LYS A 168 -2.83 -13.79 -26.26
C LYS A 168 -3.76 -13.66 -27.46
N ALA A 169 -5.03 -14.02 -27.33
CA ALA A 169 -6.00 -13.95 -28.41
C ALA A 169 -6.27 -12.51 -28.90
N PHE A 170 -6.02 -11.49 -28.07
CA PHE A 170 -6.17 -10.09 -28.46
C PHE A 170 -5.05 -9.56 -29.37
N GLY A 171 -3.91 -10.24 -29.44
CA GLY A 171 -2.78 -9.80 -30.23
C GLY A 171 -2.12 -8.52 -29.70
N THR A 172 -1.48 -7.76 -30.60
CA THR A 172 -0.71 -6.55 -30.25
C THR A 172 -1.26 -5.26 -30.83
N LYS A 173 -2.26 -5.34 -31.71
CA LYS A 173 -2.88 -4.20 -32.40
C LYS A 173 -4.37 -4.13 -32.10
N ILE A 174 -4.89 -2.92 -32.07
CA ILE A 174 -6.34 -2.69 -31.92
C ILE A 174 -7.08 -3.17 -33.17
N ASP A 175 -8.37 -3.51 -33.03
CA ASP A 175 -9.25 -3.86 -34.12
C ASP A 175 -9.92 -2.57 -34.65
N GLU A 176 -9.67 -2.22 -35.90
CA GLU A 176 -10.26 -1.02 -36.50
C GLU A 176 -11.80 -1.05 -36.55
N SER A 177 -12.42 -2.22 -36.53
CA SER A 177 -13.88 -2.37 -36.46
C SER A 177 -14.50 -1.80 -35.19
N ASP A 178 -13.76 -1.80 -34.09
CA ASP A 178 -14.21 -1.31 -32.78
C ASP A 178 -14.03 0.22 -32.58
N MET A 179 -13.51 0.91 -33.63
CA MET A 179 -13.28 2.37 -33.58
C MET A 179 -14.56 3.19 -33.82
N GLN A 180 -15.63 2.61 -34.37
CA GLN A 180 -16.83 3.35 -34.81
C GLN A 180 -17.50 4.22 -33.74
N ASN A 181 -17.36 3.86 -32.45
CA ASN A 181 -17.95 4.58 -31.31
C ASN A 181 -16.89 5.23 -30.41
N ARG A 182 -15.70 5.50 -30.95
CA ARG A 182 -14.59 6.11 -30.23
C ARG A 182 -14.18 7.43 -30.89
N LYS A 183 -13.81 8.44 -30.08
CA LYS A 183 -13.20 9.66 -30.58
C LYS A 183 -11.79 9.34 -31.09
N ASP A 184 -11.47 9.71 -32.31
CA ASP A 184 -10.13 9.56 -32.88
C ASP A 184 -9.25 10.77 -32.47
N LEU A 185 -8.29 10.52 -31.59
CA LEU A 185 -7.38 11.52 -31.04
C LEU A 185 -5.91 11.21 -31.39
N ARG A 186 -5.68 10.39 -32.43
CA ARG A 186 -4.33 9.94 -32.82
C ARG A 186 -3.44 11.05 -33.37
N ASN A 187 -4.03 12.21 -33.71
CA ASN A 187 -3.30 13.37 -34.16
C ASN A 187 -3.00 14.40 -33.08
N ASP A 188 -3.53 14.20 -31.88
CA ASP A 188 -3.26 15.07 -30.73
C ASP A 188 -1.86 14.80 -30.14
N ILE A 189 -1.26 15.81 -29.56
CA ILE A 189 0.04 15.66 -28.91
C ILE A 189 -0.19 15.15 -27.49
N ILE A 190 0.10 13.88 -27.28
CA ILE A 190 -0.20 13.15 -26.06
C ILE A 190 1.09 12.55 -25.50
N PHE A 191 1.29 12.64 -24.19
CA PHE A 191 2.46 12.12 -23.49
C PHE A 191 2.08 11.11 -22.42
N THR A 192 2.89 10.07 -22.23
CA THR A 192 2.99 9.35 -20.96
C THR A 192 4.19 9.86 -20.20
N ILE A 193 4.10 9.97 -18.86
CA ILE A 193 5.21 10.44 -17.99
C ILE A 193 5.28 9.52 -16.78
N ASP A 194 6.27 8.63 -16.75
CA ASP A 194 6.39 7.55 -15.79
C ASP A 194 7.83 7.38 -15.30
N GLY A 195 8.06 6.39 -14.44
CA GLY A 195 9.40 5.94 -14.10
C GLY A 195 10.11 5.29 -15.30
N GLU A 196 11.43 5.34 -15.32
CA GLU A 196 12.25 4.81 -16.41
C GLU A 196 11.96 3.33 -16.70
N ASP A 197 11.73 2.53 -15.67
CA ASP A 197 11.51 1.08 -15.72
C ASP A 197 10.04 0.67 -15.89
N ALA A 198 9.11 1.62 -15.91
CA ALA A 198 7.67 1.35 -16.04
C ALA A 198 7.36 0.68 -17.39
N LYS A 199 6.49 -0.34 -17.39
CA LYS A 199 6.08 -1.10 -18.58
C LYS A 199 4.56 -1.14 -18.74
N ASP A 200 3.83 -0.90 -17.70
CA ASP A 200 2.39 -0.89 -17.58
C ASP A 200 1.88 0.56 -17.52
N LEU A 201 1.95 1.23 -18.70
CA LEU A 201 1.60 2.64 -18.82
C LEU A 201 0.07 2.79 -18.84
N ASP A 202 -0.51 3.11 -17.68
CA ASP A 202 -1.97 3.23 -17.48
C ASP A 202 -2.53 4.53 -18.06
N ASP A 203 -1.78 5.64 -17.98
CA ASP A 203 -2.26 6.99 -18.24
C ASP A 203 -1.41 7.77 -19.25
N ALA A 204 -2.09 8.63 -19.98
CA ALA A 204 -1.48 9.59 -20.90
C ALA A 204 -2.23 10.92 -20.85
N ILE A 205 -1.56 12.02 -21.15
CA ILE A 205 -2.02 13.37 -20.91
C ILE A 205 -1.90 14.24 -22.14
N HIS A 206 -2.94 15.07 -22.38
CA HIS A 206 -2.91 16.21 -23.27
C HIS A 206 -3.36 17.48 -22.53
N VAL A 207 -2.64 18.58 -22.68
CA VAL A 207 -2.99 19.89 -22.11
C VAL A 207 -2.93 20.96 -23.17
N GLU A 208 -3.97 21.82 -23.20
CA GLU A 208 -4.08 22.93 -24.14
C GLU A 208 -4.56 24.20 -23.40
N LYS A 209 -4.03 25.37 -23.80
CA LYS A 209 -4.53 26.67 -23.36
C LYS A 209 -5.62 27.16 -24.32
N LEU A 210 -6.85 27.31 -23.85
CA LEU A 210 -7.97 27.74 -24.66
C LEU A 210 -7.97 29.26 -24.89
N LEU A 211 -8.62 29.72 -25.95
CA LEU A 211 -8.73 31.15 -26.29
C LEU A 211 -9.38 32.00 -25.22
N ASN A 212 -10.26 31.42 -24.40
CA ASN A 212 -10.89 32.09 -23.26
C ASN A 212 -9.99 32.18 -22.02
N GLY A 213 -8.75 31.69 -22.10
CA GLY A 213 -7.78 31.68 -21.02
C GLY A 213 -7.90 30.50 -20.05
N ASN A 214 -8.89 29.61 -20.22
CA ASN A 214 -9.00 28.38 -19.49
C ASN A 214 -8.01 27.34 -20.02
N TYR A 215 -7.86 26.23 -19.26
CA TYR A 215 -7.07 25.07 -19.68
C TYR A 215 -8.01 23.95 -20.07
N LYS A 216 -7.68 23.24 -21.13
CA LYS A 216 -8.23 21.92 -21.42
C LYS A 216 -7.23 20.89 -20.98
N LEU A 217 -7.67 19.99 -20.10
CA LEU A 217 -6.91 18.84 -19.65
C LEU A 217 -7.64 17.57 -20.07
N ASP A 218 -6.99 16.76 -20.91
CA ASP A 218 -7.46 15.43 -21.26
C ASP A 218 -6.59 14.40 -20.55
N VAL A 219 -7.22 13.54 -19.74
CA VAL A 219 -6.61 12.40 -19.09
C VAL A 219 -7.12 11.14 -19.77
N HIS A 220 -6.22 10.44 -20.45
CA HIS A 220 -6.51 9.23 -21.22
C HIS A 220 -6.03 8.03 -20.43
N ILE A 221 -6.95 7.13 -20.07
CA ILE A 221 -6.63 5.92 -19.33
C ILE A 221 -6.84 4.70 -20.23
N ALA A 222 -5.92 3.74 -20.18
CA ALA A 222 -6.01 2.49 -20.91
C ALA A 222 -7.39 1.84 -20.71
N ASP A 223 -8.14 1.56 -21.80
CA ASP A 223 -9.46 0.92 -21.73
C ASP A 223 -9.32 -0.59 -21.52
N VAL A 224 -8.80 -0.97 -20.35
CA VAL A 224 -8.65 -2.37 -19.95
C VAL A 224 -9.99 -3.10 -19.94
N SER A 225 -11.10 -2.38 -19.69
CA SER A 225 -12.45 -2.95 -19.65
C SER A 225 -12.94 -3.46 -21.00
N HIS A 226 -12.35 -2.98 -22.09
CA HIS A 226 -12.59 -3.49 -23.44
C HIS A 226 -12.11 -4.94 -23.62
N TYR A 227 -10.96 -5.26 -23.03
CA TYR A 227 -10.30 -6.57 -23.13
C TYR A 227 -10.74 -7.50 -22.01
N VAL A 228 -10.72 -7.05 -20.75
CA VAL A 228 -11.08 -7.84 -19.58
C VAL A 228 -12.57 -7.71 -19.29
N ARG A 229 -13.36 -8.50 -20.01
CA ARG A 229 -14.84 -8.48 -19.92
C ARG A 229 -15.34 -9.26 -18.70
N GLU A 230 -16.50 -8.87 -18.15
CA GLU A 230 -17.08 -9.56 -17.00
C GLU A 230 -17.27 -11.06 -17.26
N LYS A 231 -16.93 -11.88 -16.25
CA LYS A 231 -17.09 -13.33 -16.19
C LYS A 231 -16.16 -14.14 -17.08
N THR A 232 -15.23 -13.55 -17.80
CA THR A 232 -14.17 -14.26 -18.51
C THR A 232 -13.14 -14.82 -17.53
N GLU A 233 -12.23 -15.67 -17.97
CA GLU A 233 -11.17 -16.20 -17.10
C GLU A 233 -10.19 -15.07 -16.68
N LEU A 234 -9.93 -14.11 -17.57
CA LEU A 234 -9.19 -12.87 -17.25
C LEU A 234 -9.85 -12.08 -16.11
N ASP A 235 -11.19 -11.91 -16.14
CA ASP A 235 -11.92 -11.19 -15.07
C ASP A 235 -11.85 -11.91 -13.75
N LYS A 236 -12.03 -13.23 -13.74
CA LYS A 236 -11.97 -14.05 -12.52
C LYS A 236 -10.58 -13.96 -11.87
N GLU A 237 -9.53 -14.06 -12.68
CA GLU A 237 -8.15 -13.98 -12.20
C GLU A 237 -7.81 -12.57 -11.73
N ALA A 238 -8.18 -11.53 -12.47
CA ALA A 238 -8.00 -10.14 -12.05
C ALA A 238 -8.71 -9.83 -10.73
N TYR A 239 -9.94 -10.34 -10.54
CA TYR A 239 -10.68 -10.20 -9.29
C TYR A 239 -10.01 -10.95 -8.12
N LEU A 240 -9.52 -12.16 -8.36
CA LEU A 240 -8.78 -12.95 -7.35
C LEU A 240 -7.53 -12.21 -6.88
N ARG A 241 -6.78 -11.60 -7.79
CA ARG A 241 -5.57 -10.82 -7.49
C ARG A 241 -5.91 -9.48 -6.85
N GLY A 242 -6.93 -8.78 -7.34
CA GLY A 242 -7.43 -7.49 -6.87
C GLY A 242 -6.51 -6.31 -7.13
N THR A 243 -5.20 -6.51 -7.10
CA THR A 243 -4.16 -5.52 -7.39
C THR A 243 -2.86 -6.18 -7.82
N SER A 244 -2.01 -5.46 -8.56
CA SER A 244 -0.60 -5.85 -8.74
C SER A 244 0.17 -5.67 -7.42
N ILE A 245 1.24 -6.45 -7.23
CA ILE A 245 2.11 -6.39 -6.05
C ILE A 245 3.53 -6.13 -6.53
N TYR A 246 4.13 -5.04 -6.07
CA TYR A 246 5.46 -4.58 -6.49
C TYR A 246 6.51 -4.99 -5.44
N MET A 247 7.04 -6.20 -5.59
CA MET A 247 8.14 -6.69 -4.75
C MET A 247 9.47 -6.26 -5.37
N LEU A 248 10.48 -6.10 -4.55
CA LEU A 248 11.83 -5.76 -5.01
C LEU A 248 12.38 -6.80 -5.99
N GLY A 249 12.73 -6.34 -7.19
CA GLY A 249 13.18 -7.17 -8.30
C GLY A 249 12.10 -8.04 -8.97
N ARG A 250 10.85 -7.99 -8.52
CA ARG A 250 9.77 -8.82 -9.06
C ARG A 250 8.40 -8.17 -8.91
N VAL A 251 7.62 -8.17 -10.00
CA VAL A 251 6.20 -7.77 -9.97
C VAL A 251 5.31 -9.00 -10.09
N ILE A 252 4.29 -9.10 -9.24
CA ILE A 252 3.17 -10.04 -9.40
C ILE A 252 2.02 -9.23 -9.99
N PRO A 253 1.84 -9.23 -11.32
CA PRO A 253 0.89 -8.36 -11.98
C PRO A 253 -0.55 -8.86 -11.81
N MET A 254 -1.53 -7.93 -11.80
CA MET A 254 -2.95 -8.25 -11.80
C MET A 254 -3.39 -8.90 -13.12
N LEU A 255 -2.81 -8.49 -14.23
CA LEU A 255 -3.11 -8.98 -15.57
C LEU A 255 -1.88 -9.63 -16.22
N PRO A 256 -2.05 -10.60 -17.15
CA PRO A 256 -0.95 -11.14 -17.95
C PRO A 256 -0.19 -10.03 -18.69
N ARG A 257 1.10 -10.26 -18.94
CA ARG A 257 1.98 -9.27 -19.60
C ARG A 257 1.55 -8.92 -21.00
N GLU A 258 0.88 -9.82 -21.69
CA GLU A 258 0.28 -9.61 -23.00
C GLU A 258 -0.72 -8.44 -22.98
N LEU A 259 -1.39 -8.24 -21.86
CA LEU A 259 -2.27 -7.10 -21.62
C LEU A 259 -1.51 -5.96 -20.94
N SER A 260 -0.93 -6.21 -19.76
CA SER A 260 -0.38 -5.14 -18.90
C SER A 260 0.78 -4.37 -19.53
N ASN A 261 1.65 -5.05 -20.28
CA ASN A 261 2.80 -4.43 -20.94
C ASN A 261 2.59 -4.33 -22.47
N GLY A 262 1.54 -5.01 -22.99
CA GLY A 262 1.22 -5.14 -24.39
C GLY A 262 0.07 -4.21 -24.82
N ILE A 263 -1.07 -4.82 -25.22
CA ILE A 263 -2.16 -4.10 -25.89
C ILE A 263 -2.85 -3.04 -25.01
N CYS A 264 -2.82 -3.17 -23.66
CA CYS A 264 -3.37 -2.17 -22.76
C CYS A 264 -2.38 -1.03 -22.49
N SER A 265 -1.07 -1.30 -22.43
CA SER A 265 -0.06 -0.27 -22.15
C SER A 265 -0.04 0.80 -23.22
N LEU A 266 -0.09 2.08 -22.82
CA LEU A 266 -0.12 3.24 -23.70
C LEU A 266 1.28 3.54 -24.27
N ASN A 267 1.83 2.57 -25.03
CA ASN A 267 3.15 2.68 -25.63
C ASN A 267 3.21 3.75 -26.71
N ALA A 268 4.32 4.50 -26.76
CA ALA A 268 4.51 5.56 -27.76
C ALA A 268 4.50 5.00 -29.21
N GLY A 269 3.83 5.73 -30.11
CA GLY A 269 3.73 5.39 -31.51
C GLY A 269 2.74 4.27 -31.85
N GLU A 270 2.06 3.68 -30.88
CA GLU A 270 1.09 2.62 -31.05
C GLU A 270 -0.34 3.11 -30.80
N ASP A 271 -1.30 2.63 -31.63
CA ASP A 271 -2.71 2.94 -31.42
C ASP A 271 -3.25 2.17 -30.23
N ARG A 272 -3.94 2.87 -29.30
CA ARG A 272 -4.50 2.29 -28.08
C ARG A 272 -5.90 2.80 -27.80
N TYR A 273 -6.75 1.91 -27.29
CA TYR A 273 -8.06 2.29 -26.77
C TYR A 273 -7.94 2.93 -25.40
N THR A 274 -8.71 3.99 -25.20
CA THR A 274 -8.77 4.70 -23.92
C THR A 274 -10.20 4.93 -23.46
N LEU A 275 -10.34 5.07 -22.15
CA LEU A 275 -11.45 5.73 -21.50
C LEU A 275 -10.91 7.05 -20.95
N SER A 276 -11.41 8.14 -21.50
CA SER A 276 -10.81 9.46 -21.33
C SER A 276 -11.73 10.40 -20.55
N CYS A 277 -11.13 11.22 -19.68
CA CYS A 277 -11.79 12.31 -18.97
C CYS A 277 -11.21 13.63 -19.47
N SER A 278 -12.04 14.44 -20.15
CA SER A 278 -11.70 15.78 -20.62
C SER A 278 -12.30 16.81 -19.67
N MET A 279 -11.54 17.82 -19.30
CA MET A 279 -11.96 18.85 -18.35
C MET A 279 -11.55 20.22 -18.86
N GLU A 280 -12.48 21.20 -18.82
CA GLU A 280 -12.16 22.61 -18.96
C GLU A 280 -12.00 23.22 -17.58
N ILE A 281 -10.81 23.77 -17.29
CA ILE A 281 -10.39 24.24 -15.99
C ILE A 281 -10.03 25.72 -16.07
N THR A 282 -10.61 26.53 -15.18
CA THR A 282 -10.28 27.96 -15.11
C THR A 282 -8.92 28.20 -14.43
N PRO A 283 -8.31 29.40 -14.59
CA PRO A 283 -7.12 29.80 -13.84
C PRO A 283 -7.29 29.82 -12.29
N LYS A 284 -8.52 29.64 -11.79
CA LYS A 284 -8.84 29.48 -10.37
C LYS A 284 -9.11 28.02 -9.97
N ALA A 285 -8.64 27.07 -10.78
CA ALA A 285 -8.84 25.63 -10.57
C ALA A 285 -10.31 25.19 -10.47
N LYS A 286 -11.24 25.89 -11.12
CA LYS A 286 -12.65 25.48 -11.17
C LYS A 286 -12.92 24.75 -12.46
N ILE A 287 -13.48 23.55 -12.41
CA ILE A 287 -13.98 22.83 -13.57
C ILE A 287 -15.25 23.50 -14.07
N VAL A 288 -15.24 23.91 -15.35
CA VAL A 288 -16.38 24.54 -16.03
C VAL A 288 -17.23 23.49 -16.72
N SER A 289 -16.57 22.53 -17.35
CA SER A 289 -17.21 21.41 -18.04
C SER A 289 -16.34 20.18 -17.98
N SER A 290 -16.95 19.02 -18.05
CA SER A 290 -16.24 17.75 -18.18
C SER A 290 -16.99 16.77 -19.06
N ASP A 291 -16.24 15.98 -19.83
CA ASP A 291 -16.75 14.91 -20.67
C ASP A 291 -15.97 13.62 -20.46
N ILE A 292 -16.68 12.48 -20.42
CA ILE A 292 -16.09 11.16 -20.31
C ILE A 292 -16.49 10.36 -21.55
N TYR A 293 -15.50 9.84 -22.27
CA TYR A 293 -15.73 9.17 -23.55
C TYR A 293 -14.71 8.06 -23.82
N LYS A 294 -15.07 7.16 -24.72
CA LYS A 294 -14.14 6.18 -25.30
C LYS A 294 -13.34 6.83 -26.43
N GLY A 295 -12.02 6.67 -26.40
CA GLY A 295 -11.11 7.24 -27.38
C GLY A 295 -10.20 6.20 -28.03
N VAL A 296 -9.54 6.63 -29.12
CA VAL A 296 -8.36 6.00 -29.69
C VAL A 296 -7.26 7.05 -29.71
N ILE A 297 -6.13 6.75 -29.11
CA ILE A 297 -4.98 7.65 -29.06
C ILE A 297 -3.75 7.00 -29.69
N ARG A 298 -2.78 7.82 -30.02
CA ARG A 298 -1.40 7.43 -30.31
C ARG A 298 -0.49 8.33 -29.50
N VAL A 299 0.15 7.76 -28.47
CA VAL A 299 1.09 8.53 -27.64
C VAL A 299 2.23 9.05 -28.50
N THR A 300 2.44 10.36 -28.44
CA THR A 300 3.46 11.04 -29.25
C THR A 300 4.87 10.74 -28.75
N GLU A 301 5.06 10.78 -27.45
CA GLU A 301 6.35 10.51 -26.80
C GLU A 301 6.13 9.91 -25.41
N ARG A 302 6.95 8.89 -25.09
CA ARG A 302 7.07 8.38 -23.73
C ARG A 302 8.14 9.17 -23.00
N MET A 303 7.76 9.89 -21.96
CA MET A 303 8.67 10.66 -21.12
C MET A 303 8.94 9.94 -19.79
N CYS A 304 10.07 10.26 -19.17
CA CYS A 304 10.33 9.87 -17.79
C CYS A 304 10.35 11.11 -16.88
N TYR A 305 10.06 10.90 -15.58
CA TYR A 305 10.04 11.99 -14.59
C TYR A 305 11.35 12.77 -14.55
N THR A 306 12.49 12.09 -14.68
CA THR A 306 13.82 12.71 -14.68
C THR A 306 14.04 13.63 -15.87
N ASP A 307 13.64 13.23 -17.09
CA ASP A 307 13.78 14.07 -18.27
C ASP A 307 12.83 15.26 -18.26
N VAL A 308 11.56 15.06 -17.82
CA VAL A 308 10.62 16.17 -17.66
C VAL A 308 11.14 17.17 -16.60
N GLN A 309 11.69 16.71 -15.49
CA GLN A 309 12.27 17.59 -14.49
C GLN A 309 13.43 18.40 -15.06
N LYS A 310 14.35 17.76 -15.83
CA LYS A 310 15.46 18.47 -16.48
C LYS A 310 14.96 19.52 -17.49
N ILE A 311 13.85 19.23 -18.20
CA ILE A 311 13.21 20.21 -19.10
C ILE A 311 12.69 21.40 -18.30
N LEU A 312 11.97 21.16 -17.21
CA LEU A 312 11.40 22.23 -16.37
C LEU A 312 12.49 23.12 -15.73
N ASP A 313 13.56 22.49 -15.25
CA ASP A 313 14.69 23.18 -14.61
C ASP A 313 15.67 23.80 -15.60
N ARG A 314 15.55 23.50 -16.92
CA ARG A 314 16.51 23.90 -17.96
C ARG A 314 17.94 23.45 -17.66
N SER A 315 18.11 22.29 -17.02
CA SER A 315 19.37 21.82 -16.43
C SER A 315 20.25 20.96 -17.37
N ASP A 316 19.72 20.47 -18.49
CA ASP A 316 20.42 19.57 -19.42
C ASP A 316 20.18 19.96 -20.89
N GLU A 317 21.19 20.57 -21.52
CA GLU A 317 21.10 21.04 -22.92
C GLU A 317 20.79 19.91 -23.92
N THR A 318 21.27 18.70 -23.67
CA THR A 318 21.03 17.54 -24.55
C THR A 318 19.55 17.14 -24.52
N VAL A 319 18.98 17.09 -23.33
CA VAL A 319 17.55 16.80 -23.12
C VAL A 319 16.68 17.90 -23.70
N LEU A 320 17.03 19.18 -23.45
CA LEU A 320 16.33 20.34 -24.03
C LEU A 320 16.31 20.31 -25.55
N LYS A 321 17.45 20.03 -26.20
CA LYS A 321 17.54 19.94 -27.67
C LYS A 321 16.73 18.77 -28.22
N ARG A 322 16.76 17.63 -27.53
CA ARG A 322 15.98 16.45 -27.94
C ARG A 322 14.47 16.70 -27.94
N TYR A 323 13.98 17.41 -26.94
CA TYR A 323 12.57 17.65 -26.72
C TYR A 323 12.13 19.11 -27.00
N GLU A 324 12.91 19.88 -27.75
CA GLU A 324 12.70 21.31 -28.02
C GLU A 324 11.26 21.65 -28.43
N LYS A 325 10.67 20.85 -29.31
CA LYS A 325 9.29 21.04 -29.80
C LYS A 325 8.20 20.80 -28.78
N TYR A 326 8.53 20.20 -27.62
CA TYR A 326 7.57 19.84 -26.58
C TYR A 326 7.73 20.66 -25.30
N ILE A 327 8.76 21.48 -25.17
CA ILE A 327 9.07 22.26 -23.97
C ILE A 327 7.86 23.08 -23.50
N SER A 328 7.18 23.77 -24.42
CA SER A 328 6.01 24.59 -24.10
C SER A 328 4.83 23.79 -23.53
N TYR A 329 4.68 22.52 -23.88
CA TYR A 329 3.65 21.66 -23.32
C TYR A 329 3.96 21.33 -21.86
N PHE A 330 5.23 21.03 -21.52
CA PHE A 330 5.62 20.75 -20.13
C PHE A 330 5.54 22.01 -19.27
N ASP A 331 5.87 23.20 -19.81
CA ASP A 331 5.67 24.46 -19.11
C ASP A 331 4.17 24.71 -18.81
N LEU A 332 3.29 24.41 -19.76
CA LEU A 332 1.84 24.54 -19.58
C LEU A 332 1.31 23.52 -18.57
N MET A 333 1.81 22.28 -18.57
CA MET A 333 1.47 21.27 -17.57
C MET A 333 1.90 21.72 -16.19
N ALA A 334 3.10 22.28 -16.04
CA ALA A 334 3.62 22.81 -14.79
C ALA A 334 2.77 24.00 -14.27
N GLU A 335 2.37 24.92 -15.17
CA GLU A 335 1.48 26.04 -14.84
C GLU A 335 0.16 25.52 -14.27
N LEU A 336 -0.51 24.60 -14.96
CA LEU A 336 -1.80 24.04 -14.55
C LEU A 336 -1.66 23.25 -13.22
N ALA A 337 -0.63 22.42 -13.09
CA ALA A 337 -0.41 21.64 -11.87
C ALA A 337 -0.20 22.53 -10.64
N ASN A 338 0.53 23.64 -10.76
CA ASN A 338 0.70 24.61 -9.69
C ASN A 338 -0.64 25.27 -9.28
N ILE A 339 -1.50 25.59 -10.25
CA ILE A 339 -2.84 26.14 -9.99
C ILE A 339 -3.69 25.12 -9.20
N LEU A 340 -3.68 23.85 -9.61
CA LEU A 340 -4.41 22.78 -8.94
C LEU A 340 -3.86 22.53 -7.52
N LYS A 341 -2.52 22.45 -7.37
CA LYS A 341 -1.85 22.28 -6.08
C LYS A 341 -2.18 23.40 -5.10
N ALA A 342 -2.14 24.65 -5.56
CA ALA A 342 -2.50 25.79 -4.75
C ALA A 342 -3.95 25.70 -4.24
N LYS A 343 -4.89 25.31 -5.11
CA LYS A 343 -6.28 25.12 -4.74
C LYS A 343 -6.50 23.99 -3.75
N ARG A 344 -5.80 22.87 -3.90
CA ARG A 344 -5.85 21.76 -2.94
C ARG A 344 -5.31 22.18 -1.57
N LYS A 345 -4.22 22.94 -1.53
CA LYS A 345 -3.67 23.49 -0.29
C LYS A 345 -4.70 24.37 0.43
N GLU A 346 -5.43 25.26 -0.30
CA GLU A 346 -6.52 26.05 0.26
C GLU A 346 -7.65 25.19 0.84
N ASN A 347 -7.94 24.04 0.23
CA ASN A 347 -8.99 23.11 0.67
C ASN A 347 -8.56 22.24 1.86
N GLY A 348 -7.27 22.23 2.25
CA GLY A 348 -6.76 21.45 3.38
C GLY A 348 -6.18 20.09 3.01
N TYR A 349 -5.63 19.95 1.80
CA TYR A 349 -4.84 18.79 1.41
C TYR A 349 -3.72 18.52 2.41
N LEU A 350 -3.65 17.30 2.93
CA LEU A 350 -2.61 16.88 3.86
C LEU A 350 -1.38 16.43 3.08
N ASN A 351 -0.42 17.34 2.91
CA ASN A 351 0.86 17.00 2.31
C ASN A 351 1.74 16.24 3.33
N LEU A 352 1.51 14.94 3.46
CA LEU A 352 2.32 14.05 4.30
C LEU A 352 3.40 13.42 3.42
N GLU A 353 4.53 14.08 3.31
CA GLU A 353 5.71 13.56 2.63
C GLU A 353 6.35 12.47 3.49
N ILE A 354 6.06 11.20 3.17
CA ILE A 354 6.74 10.06 3.78
C ILE A 354 7.88 9.67 2.84
N PRO A 355 9.14 9.73 3.31
CA PRO A 355 10.26 9.31 2.47
C PRO A 355 10.15 7.84 2.12
N GLU A 356 10.10 7.52 0.83
CA GLU A 356 10.18 6.15 0.34
C GLU A 356 11.64 5.74 0.13
N SER A 357 11.89 4.45 0.22
CA SER A 357 13.21 3.87 0.01
C SER A 357 13.36 3.39 -1.44
N LYS A 358 14.46 3.74 -2.09
CA LYS A 358 14.90 3.10 -3.34
C LYS A 358 16.00 2.11 -3.02
N ILE A 359 15.68 0.81 -3.07
CA ILE A 359 16.63 -0.27 -2.82
C ILE A 359 17.20 -0.72 -4.16
N ILE A 360 18.52 -0.66 -4.29
CA ILE A 360 19.24 -1.05 -5.50
C ILE A 360 19.71 -2.50 -5.30
N LEU A 361 19.36 -3.35 -6.26
CA LEU A 361 19.72 -4.77 -6.27
C LEU A 361 20.80 -5.05 -7.32
N ASP A 362 21.66 -6.02 -7.05
CA ASP A 362 22.56 -6.59 -8.06
C ASP A 362 21.82 -7.57 -9.00
N GLU A 363 22.54 -8.17 -9.93
CA GLU A 363 22.01 -9.15 -10.90
C GLU A 363 21.41 -10.41 -10.24
N ASN A 364 21.82 -10.71 -9.02
CA ASN A 364 21.33 -11.84 -8.22
C ASN A 364 20.17 -11.44 -7.30
N GLY A 365 19.73 -10.17 -7.31
CA GLY A 365 18.68 -9.64 -6.46
C GLY A 365 19.11 -9.40 -5.01
N ILE A 366 20.42 -9.23 -4.75
CA ILE A 366 21.00 -8.89 -3.45
C ILE A 366 21.01 -7.37 -3.31
N ALA A 367 20.61 -6.85 -2.15
CA ALA A 367 20.63 -5.42 -1.89
C ALA A 367 22.06 -4.88 -1.75
N ILE A 368 22.46 -3.99 -2.67
CA ILE A 368 23.79 -3.37 -2.72
C ILE A 368 23.80 -1.92 -2.26
N ASP A 369 22.64 -1.24 -2.33
CA ASP A 369 22.50 0.12 -1.85
C ASP A 369 21.05 0.43 -1.46
N VAL A 370 20.86 1.35 -0.51
CA VAL A 370 19.56 1.86 -0.08
C VAL A 370 19.65 3.38 -0.05
N LYS A 371 18.78 4.04 -0.81
CA LYS A 371 18.71 5.50 -0.92
C LYS A 371 17.30 5.98 -0.67
N LYS A 372 17.16 7.23 -0.29
CA LYS A 372 15.88 7.93 -0.31
C LYS A 372 15.41 8.05 -1.77
N TYR A 373 14.15 7.71 -2.04
CA TYR A 373 13.54 7.93 -3.36
C TYR A 373 13.39 9.44 -3.58
N GLU A 374 13.91 9.91 -4.70
CA GLU A 374 13.79 11.33 -5.09
C GLU A 374 12.46 11.54 -5.81
N THR A 375 11.63 12.40 -5.24
CA THR A 375 10.37 12.83 -5.87
C THR A 375 10.61 14.17 -6.55
N TYR A 376 10.33 14.24 -7.84
CA TYR A 376 10.48 15.44 -8.66
C TYR A 376 9.14 16.18 -8.79
N PHE A 377 9.18 17.46 -9.13
CA PHE A 377 7.95 18.20 -9.46
C PHE A 377 7.21 17.58 -10.64
N ALA A 378 7.91 16.91 -11.56
CA ALA A 378 7.32 16.12 -12.64
C ALA A 378 6.36 15.03 -12.12
N ASN A 379 6.65 14.38 -10.97
CA ASN A 379 5.74 13.43 -10.34
C ASN A 379 4.48 14.14 -9.82
N GLU A 380 4.63 15.33 -9.22
CA GLU A 380 3.50 16.10 -8.71
C GLU A 380 2.55 16.56 -9.84
N ILE A 381 3.07 16.89 -11.03
CA ILE A 381 2.25 17.24 -12.21
C ILE A 381 1.27 16.11 -12.50
N ILE A 382 1.78 14.89 -12.64
CA ILE A 382 0.96 13.71 -12.94
C ILE A 382 -0.01 13.43 -11.80
N GLU A 383 0.45 13.49 -10.54
CA GLU A 383 -0.41 13.34 -9.38
C GLU A 383 -1.60 14.31 -9.41
N GLN A 384 -1.37 15.61 -9.62
CA GLN A 384 -2.45 16.60 -9.67
C GLN A 384 -3.47 16.32 -10.77
N PHE A 385 -3.00 15.85 -11.93
CA PHE A 385 -3.88 15.52 -13.04
C PHE A 385 -4.67 14.23 -12.80
N MET A 386 -4.08 13.23 -12.19
CA MET A 386 -4.77 12.00 -11.78
C MET A 386 -5.78 12.28 -10.67
N LEU A 387 -5.42 13.10 -9.68
CA LEU A 387 -6.33 13.47 -8.59
C LEU A 387 -7.58 14.16 -9.13
N ILE A 388 -7.44 15.18 -10.01
CA ILE A 388 -8.62 15.92 -10.52
C ILE A 388 -9.48 15.06 -11.44
N ALA A 389 -8.89 14.14 -12.22
CA ALA A 389 -9.64 13.19 -13.04
C ALA A 389 -10.43 12.21 -12.16
N ASN A 390 -9.80 11.63 -11.12
CA ASN A 390 -10.45 10.75 -10.16
C ASN A 390 -11.63 11.43 -9.43
N GLU A 391 -11.46 12.70 -9.02
CA GLU A 391 -12.51 13.51 -8.39
C GLU A 391 -13.67 13.79 -9.35
N THR A 392 -13.36 14.19 -10.59
CA THR A 392 -14.37 14.50 -11.62
C THR A 392 -15.22 13.30 -11.95
N VAL A 393 -14.58 12.13 -12.13
CA VAL A 393 -15.28 10.87 -12.39
C VAL A 393 -16.13 10.47 -11.18
N ALA A 394 -15.58 10.52 -9.97
CA ALA A 394 -16.30 10.15 -8.75
C ALA A 394 -17.53 11.04 -8.52
N GLU A 395 -17.40 12.35 -8.67
CA GLU A 395 -18.50 13.31 -8.50
C GLU A 395 -19.61 13.06 -9.53
N LYS A 396 -19.27 12.88 -10.81
CA LYS A 396 -20.25 12.61 -11.87
C LYS A 396 -21.07 11.36 -11.58
N PHE A 397 -20.44 10.24 -11.21
CA PHE A 397 -21.11 8.98 -10.97
C PHE A 397 -21.83 8.91 -9.62
N TYR A 398 -21.42 9.73 -8.65
CA TYR A 398 -22.18 9.96 -7.42
C TYR A 398 -23.55 10.62 -7.72
N TRP A 399 -23.56 11.71 -8.47
CA TRP A 399 -24.81 12.40 -8.82
C TRP A 399 -25.72 11.58 -9.75
N LEU A 400 -25.15 10.70 -10.55
CA LEU A 400 -25.89 9.73 -11.37
C LEU A 400 -26.47 8.58 -10.54
N GLN A 401 -26.13 8.47 -9.25
CA GLN A 401 -26.49 7.37 -8.36
C GLN A 401 -26.14 5.98 -8.97
N ALA A 402 -25.07 5.91 -9.70
CA ALA A 402 -24.59 4.70 -10.31
C ALA A 402 -23.92 3.79 -9.27
N PRO A 403 -24.04 2.44 -9.38
CA PRO A 403 -23.27 1.53 -8.55
C PRO A 403 -21.78 1.71 -8.81
N PHE A 404 -21.05 2.18 -7.81
CA PHE A 404 -19.66 2.60 -7.98
C PHE A 404 -18.78 2.10 -6.84
N ILE A 405 -17.47 2.18 -6.99
CA ILE A 405 -16.50 1.93 -5.92
C ILE A 405 -15.74 3.23 -5.67
N TYR A 406 -15.86 3.73 -4.45
CA TYR A 406 -15.18 4.93 -3.98
C TYR A 406 -13.92 4.57 -3.21
N ARG A 407 -12.96 5.48 -3.19
CA ARG A 407 -11.79 5.43 -2.31
C ARG A 407 -12.05 6.36 -1.15
N ASN A 408 -12.48 5.80 -0.03
CA ASN A 408 -12.82 6.55 1.16
C ASN A 408 -11.64 6.65 2.12
N HIS A 409 -11.49 7.84 2.71
CA HIS A 409 -10.60 8.09 3.84
C HIS A 409 -11.39 8.93 4.84
N GLU A 410 -12.00 8.26 5.80
CA GLU A 410 -12.84 8.93 6.80
C GLU A 410 -12.01 9.82 7.72
N ALA A 411 -12.64 10.84 8.32
CA ALA A 411 -12.00 11.65 9.36
C ALA A 411 -11.56 10.77 10.53
N PRO A 412 -10.49 11.15 11.23
CA PRO A 412 -10.06 10.43 12.44
C PRO A 412 -11.12 10.53 13.55
N ASP A 413 -11.09 9.57 14.47
CA ASP A 413 -12.00 9.57 15.61
C ASP A 413 -11.74 10.77 16.53
N VAL A 414 -12.80 11.38 17.05
CA VAL A 414 -12.72 12.56 17.91
C VAL A 414 -11.85 12.30 19.14
N ASP A 415 -11.98 11.12 19.77
CA ASP A 415 -11.20 10.78 20.95
C ASP A 415 -9.71 10.60 20.64
N LYS A 416 -9.38 10.02 19.48
CA LYS A 416 -7.98 9.97 18.99
C LYS A 416 -7.41 11.36 18.72
N VAL A 417 -8.22 12.30 18.24
CA VAL A 417 -7.78 13.69 18.06
C VAL A 417 -7.61 14.41 19.39
N LYS A 418 -8.43 14.10 20.41
CA LYS A 418 -8.23 14.61 21.77
C LYS A 418 -6.90 14.10 22.35
N GLU A 419 -6.56 12.82 22.14
CA GLU A 419 -5.26 12.25 22.53
C GLU A 419 -4.09 12.87 21.74
N LEU A 420 -4.26 13.02 20.42
CA LEU A 420 -3.30 13.71 19.55
C LEU A 420 -3.01 15.13 20.07
N ASN A 421 -4.05 15.87 20.47
CA ASN A 421 -3.88 17.22 21.01
C ASN A 421 -3.04 17.26 22.29
N LYS A 422 -3.09 16.23 23.14
CA LYS A 422 -2.19 16.13 24.31
C LYS A 422 -0.71 16.05 23.88
N SER A 423 -0.42 15.26 22.84
CA SER A 423 0.93 15.14 22.29
C SER A 423 1.38 16.41 21.57
N LEU A 424 0.51 17.03 20.77
CA LEU A 424 0.80 18.25 20.03
C LEU A 424 1.00 19.48 20.96
N TYR A 425 0.38 19.47 22.11
CA TYR A 425 0.53 20.56 23.10
C TYR A 425 1.99 20.77 23.53
N ASN A 426 2.79 19.71 23.59
CA ASN A 426 4.22 19.79 23.93
C ASN A 426 5.03 20.56 22.88
N PHE A 427 4.51 20.67 21.65
CA PHE A 427 5.12 21.42 20.53
C PHE A 427 4.41 22.77 20.29
N GLY A 428 3.44 23.14 21.11
CA GLY A 428 2.68 24.39 20.97
C GLY A 428 1.58 24.34 19.91
N TYR A 429 1.19 23.16 19.42
CA TYR A 429 0.14 23.00 18.39
C TYR A 429 -1.14 22.40 18.97
N LYS A 430 -2.25 22.68 18.30
CA LYS A 430 -3.57 22.14 18.69
C LYS A 430 -4.50 22.10 17.47
N ILE A 431 -5.13 20.96 17.26
CA ILE A 431 -6.19 20.76 16.28
C ILE A 431 -7.52 21.21 16.91
N LYS A 432 -8.26 22.07 16.23
CA LYS A 432 -9.57 22.50 16.66
C LYS A 432 -10.61 21.48 16.26
N ILE A 433 -11.48 21.13 17.21
CA ILE A 433 -12.65 20.29 17.01
C ILE A 433 -13.86 21.23 17.07
N SER A 434 -14.80 21.13 16.12
CA SER A 434 -16.01 21.97 16.14
C SER A 434 -16.90 21.63 17.33
N LYS A 435 -17.90 22.46 17.60
CA LYS A 435 -18.89 22.18 18.67
C LYS A 435 -19.75 20.96 18.36
N GLU A 436 -19.92 20.65 17.07
CA GLU A 436 -20.64 19.49 16.56
C GLU A 436 -19.73 18.26 16.43
N GLU A 437 -18.54 18.29 17.06
CA GLU A 437 -17.52 17.24 16.99
C GLU A 437 -17.01 16.92 15.57
N ILE A 438 -17.13 17.88 14.63
CA ILE A 438 -16.61 17.75 13.28
C ILE A 438 -15.12 18.13 13.25
N ILE A 439 -14.33 17.31 12.56
CA ILE A 439 -12.89 17.49 12.36
C ILE A 439 -12.68 17.87 10.90
N TYR A 440 -11.99 18.97 10.65
CA TYR A 440 -11.72 19.46 9.30
C TYR A 440 -10.26 19.20 8.89
N PRO A 441 -9.99 18.78 7.63
CA PRO A 441 -8.64 18.57 7.13
C PRO A 441 -7.73 19.79 7.26
N ASN A 442 -8.28 21.01 7.07
CA ASN A 442 -7.53 22.27 7.16
C ASN A 442 -6.81 22.47 8.51
N GLU A 443 -7.35 21.95 9.60
CA GLU A 443 -6.72 22.07 10.92
C GLU A 443 -5.41 21.27 10.98
N PHE A 444 -5.38 20.11 10.30
CA PHE A 444 -4.19 19.27 10.18
C PHE A 444 -3.19 19.88 9.18
N ALA A 445 -3.68 20.28 8.00
CA ALA A 445 -2.87 20.87 6.95
C ALA A 445 -2.11 22.11 7.45
N LYS A 446 -2.75 22.95 8.26
CA LYS A 446 -2.13 24.12 8.88
C LYS A 446 -0.97 23.73 9.79
N ILE A 447 -1.13 22.73 10.65
CA ILE A 447 -0.05 22.28 11.54
C ILE A 447 1.12 21.72 10.73
N LEU A 448 0.82 20.88 9.70
CA LEU A 448 1.85 20.32 8.83
C LEU A 448 2.65 21.41 8.09
N GLU A 449 1.99 22.50 7.69
CA GLU A 449 2.68 23.65 7.10
C GLU A 449 3.49 24.44 8.13
N ASP A 450 2.93 24.66 9.32
CA ASP A 450 3.57 25.41 10.40
C ASP A 450 4.85 24.70 10.92
N VAL A 451 4.93 23.38 10.84
CA VAL A 451 6.11 22.60 11.27
C VAL A 451 7.16 22.44 10.16
N LYS A 452 6.82 22.72 8.91
CA LYS A 452 7.71 22.50 7.77
C LYS A 452 9.04 23.24 7.93
N GLY A 453 10.14 22.48 7.78
CA GLY A 453 11.52 22.99 7.95
C GLY A 453 11.97 23.14 9.40
N LYS A 454 11.16 22.77 10.39
CA LYS A 454 11.52 22.78 11.81
C LYS A 454 11.99 21.41 12.30
N ASP A 455 12.71 21.37 13.40
CA ASP A 455 13.23 20.13 14.00
C ASP A 455 12.10 19.13 14.37
N GLU A 456 10.92 19.65 14.75
CA GLU A 456 9.75 18.84 15.10
C GLU A 456 8.92 18.36 13.91
N GLU A 457 9.20 18.75 12.67
CA GLU A 457 8.41 18.41 11.48
C GLU A 457 8.15 16.90 11.37
N LYS A 458 9.21 16.10 11.46
CA LYS A 458 9.11 14.64 11.33
C LYS A 458 8.28 14.00 12.44
N VAL A 459 8.44 14.51 13.65
CA VAL A 459 7.71 14.03 14.84
C VAL A 459 6.22 14.30 14.71
N VAL A 460 5.87 15.55 14.44
CA VAL A 460 4.49 16.01 14.35
C VAL A 460 3.79 15.33 13.19
N SER A 461 4.44 15.21 12.02
CA SER A 461 3.92 14.50 10.85
C SER A 461 3.64 13.02 11.15
N ASN A 462 4.56 12.32 11.83
CA ASN A 462 4.38 10.91 12.22
C ASN A 462 3.24 10.70 13.22
N ILE A 463 3.10 11.58 14.22
CA ILE A 463 2.02 11.50 15.20
C ILE A 463 0.67 11.75 14.52
N ILE A 464 0.59 12.73 13.64
CA ILE A 464 -0.60 13.01 12.83
C ILE A 464 -0.96 11.80 11.98
N LEU A 465 0.00 11.25 11.21
CA LEU A 465 -0.22 10.11 10.33
C LEU A 465 -0.80 8.89 11.09
N ARG A 466 -0.27 8.59 12.28
CA ARG A 466 -0.74 7.46 13.12
C ARG A 466 -2.16 7.68 13.67
N THR A 467 -2.63 8.90 13.71
CA THR A 467 -3.98 9.25 14.16
C THR A 467 -5.02 9.11 13.06
N LEU A 468 -4.59 9.26 11.79
CA LEU A 468 -5.47 9.13 10.64
C LEU A 468 -5.99 7.70 10.48
N ARG A 469 -7.17 7.57 9.91
CA ARG A 469 -7.73 6.28 9.49
C ARG A 469 -7.02 5.78 8.24
N VAL A 470 -7.11 4.48 7.99
CA VAL A 470 -6.61 3.89 6.74
C VAL A 470 -7.66 4.04 5.66
N ALA A 471 -7.26 4.50 4.47
CA ALA A 471 -8.14 4.57 3.33
C ALA A 471 -8.56 3.17 2.86
N LYS A 472 -9.81 3.03 2.37
CA LYS A 472 -10.41 1.76 1.93
C LYS A 472 -11.34 1.96 0.74
N TYR A 473 -11.62 0.89 0.01
CA TYR A 473 -12.64 0.89 -1.03
C TYR A 473 -14.00 0.54 -0.41
N GLU A 474 -15.04 1.28 -0.79
CA GLU A 474 -16.43 1.05 -0.39
C GLU A 474 -17.37 1.42 -1.54
N ALA A 475 -18.58 0.84 -1.55
CA ALA A 475 -19.60 1.20 -2.53
C ALA A 475 -20.32 2.51 -2.20
N GLU A 476 -20.32 2.91 -0.93
CA GLU A 476 -20.85 4.18 -0.45
C GLU A 476 -19.75 5.25 -0.41
N ASN A 477 -20.08 6.47 -0.88
CA ASN A 477 -19.11 7.58 -0.79
C ASN A 477 -19.14 8.21 0.60
N LYS A 478 -17.95 8.30 1.24
CA LYS A 478 -17.74 8.96 2.54
C LYS A 478 -16.71 10.08 2.45
N GLY A 479 -16.23 10.37 1.23
CA GLY A 479 -15.19 11.35 0.99
C GLY A 479 -13.78 10.88 1.32
N HIS A 480 -12.80 11.74 1.09
CA HIS A 480 -11.41 11.44 1.34
C HIS A 480 -10.71 12.55 2.13
N PHE A 481 -10.59 12.35 3.43
CA PHE A 481 -10.06 13.33 4.38
C PHE A 481 -8.64 13.80 4.02
N GLY A 482 -7.72 12.88 3.70
CA GLY A 482 -6.32 13.20 3.44
C GLY A 482 -6.09 14.12 2.24
N ILE A 483 -6.95 14.06 1.22
CA ILE A 483 -6.90 14.95 0.06
C ILE A 483 -7.99 16.05 0.09
N ALA A 484 -8.71 16.14 1.18
CA ALA A 484 -9.80 17.11 1.39
C ALA A 484 -10.86 17.09 0.27
N SER A 485 -11.17 15.90 -0.28
CA SER A 485 -12.11 15.70 -1.37
C SER A 485 -13.44 15.12 -0.88
N LYS A 486 -14.55 15.65 -1.40
CA LYS A 486 -15.90 15.15 -1.10
C LYS A 486 -16.23 13.87 -1.87
N TYR A 487 -15.68 13.72 -3.06
CA TYR A 487 -15.91 12.59 -3.96
C TYR A 487 -14.58 12.11 -4.48
N TYR A 488 -14.24 10.84 -4.24
CA TYR A 488 -12.99 10.32 -4.73
C TYR A 488 -13.10 8.83 -5.08
N CYS A 489 -12.55 8.47 -6.23
CA CYS A 489 -12.41 7.10 -6.67
C CYS A 489 -11.00 6.88 -7.24
N HIS A 490 -10.67 5.65 -7.52
CA HIS A 490 -9.51 5.31 -8.33
C HIS A 490 -10.00 4.93 -9.74
N PHE A 491 -9.73 5.78 -10.72
CA PHE A 491 -10.10 5.61 -12.13
C PHE A 491 -8.88 5.40 -13.02
N THR A 492 -7.71 5.86 -12.58
CA THR A 492 -6.56 6.13 -13.44
C THR A 492 -5.57 4.98 -13.59
N SER A 493 -5.80 3.79 -12.97
CA SER A 493 -4.86 2.67 -13.08
C SER A 493 -5.53 1.30 -13.19
N PRO A 494 -6.33 1.01 -14.25
CA PRO A 494 -7.06 -0.25 -14.41
C PRO A 494 -6.17 -1.45 -14.76
N ILE A 495 -4.93 -1.25 -15.22
CA ILE A 495 -3.99 -2.34 -15.50
C ILE A 495 -3.58 -3.03 -14.20
N ARG A 496 -3.43 -2.25 -13.12
CA ARG A 496 -2.89 -2.73 -11.85
C ARG A 496 -3.87 -2.71 -10.66
N ARG A 497 -5.08 -2.12 -10.80
CA ARG A 497 -6.09 -2.07 -9.73
C ARG A 497 -7.46 -2.50 -10.24
N TYR A 498 -8.05 -3.51 -9.59
CA TYR A 498 -9.37 -4.02 -9.97
C TYR A 498 -10.53 -3.04 -9.69
N PRO A 499 -10.53 -2.17 -8.65
CA PRO A 499 -11.55 -1.13 -8.49
C PRO A 499 -11.67 -0.23 -9.73
N ASP A 500 -10.55 0.21 -10.30
CA ASP A 500 -10.50 1.01 -11.52
C ASP A 500 -11.13 0.26 -12.70
N LEU A 501 -10.76 -1.00 -12.90
CA LEU A 501 -11.34 -1.85 -13.92
C LEU A 501 -12.86 -2.02 -13.73
N PHE A 502 -13.33 -2.17 -12.50
CA PHE A 502 -14.76 -2.26 -12.22
C PHE A 502 -15.50 -0.98 -12.60
N ILE A 503 -15.01 0.19 -12.18
CA ILE A 503 -15.66 1.47 -12.51
C ILE A 503 -15.58 1.79 -14.01
N HIS A 504 -14.49 1.40 -14.70
CA HIS A 504 -14.40 1.50 -16.15
C HIS A 504 -15.53 0.75 -16.87
N ARG A 505 -15.91 -0.43 -16.38
CA ARG A 505 -17.06 -1.20 -16.91
C ARG A 505 -18.38 -0.50 -16.66
N ILE A 506 -18.54 0.14 -15.48
CA ILE A 506 -19.73 0.92 -15.15
C ILE A 506 -19.84 2.14 -16.09
N ILE A 507 -18.73 2.86 -16.28
CA ILE A 507 -18.65 3.99 -17.20
C ILE A 507 -18.96 3.54 -18.65
N SER A 508 -18.35 2.46 -19.11
CA SER A 508 -18.59 1.92 -20.46
C SER A 508 -20.07 1.59 -20.68
N LYS A 509 -20.73 0.99 -19.69
CA LYS A 509 -22.18 0.70 -19.77
C LYS A 509 -23.02 1.98 -19.81
N TYR A 510 -22.66 2.99 -19.04
CA TYR A 510 -23.33 4.29 -19.07
C TYR A 510 -23.24 4.93 -20.46
N LEU A 511 -22.05 4.92 -21.10
CA LEU A 511 -21.84 5.43 -22.44
C LEU A 511 -22.61 4.63 -23.49
N GLU A 512 -22.62 3.30 -23.40
CA GLU A 512 -23.34 2.39 -24.32
C GLU A 512 -24.87 2.47 -24.15
N SER A 513 -25.36 2.91 -22.99
CA SER A 513 -26.80 3.08 -22.69
C SER A 513 -27.31 4.49 -23.02
N ASN A 514 -26.67 5.22 -23.92
CA ASN A 514 -27.02 6.62 -24.24
C ASN A 514 -27.09 7.51 -22.99
N TYR A 515 -26.08 7.39 -22.13
CA TYR A 515 -25.96 8.20 -20.90
C TYR A 515 -27.09 7.98 -19.88
N MET A 516 -27.73 6.79 -19.87
CA MET A 516 -28.79 6.47 -18.91
C MET A 516 -28.34 5.44 -17.89
N VAL A 517 -28.75 5.64 -16.64
CA VAL A 517 -28.67 4.66 -15.56
C VAL A 517 -30.07 4.18 -15.25
N ASN A 518 -30.34 2.86 -15.32
CA ASN A 518 -31.65 2.29 -15.06
C ASN A 518 -31.68 1.41 -13.82
N GLU A 519 -32.85 1.23 -13.21
CA GLU A 519 -33.02 0.47 -11.95
C GLU A 519 -32.55 -0.98 -12.03
N PHE A 520 -32.75 -1.67 -13.16
CA PHE A 520 -32.28 -3.05 -13.33
C PHE A 520 -30.76 -3.13 -13.22
N TRP A 521 -30.10 -2.16 -13.80
CA TRP A 521 -28.67 -2.01 -13.81
C TRP A 521 -28.12 -1.69 -12.40
N ILE A 522 -28.77 -0.76 -11.68
CA ILE A 522 -28.44 -0.44 -10.30
C ILE A 522 -28.51 -1.70 -9.43
N LYS A 523 -29.66 -2.38 -9.40
CA LYS A 523 -29.86 -3.62 -8.61
C LYS A 523 -28.84 -4.73 -8.91
N LYS A 524 -28.43 -4.83 -10.19
CA LYS A 524 -27.45 -5.84 -10.61
C LYS A 524 -26.05 -5.56 -10.10
N TYR A 525 -25.61 -4.29 -10.07
CA TYR A 525 -24.22 -3.93 -9.78
C TYR A 525 -24.00 -3.45 -8.36
N GLU A 526 -25.01 -3.01 -7.62
CA GLU A 526 -24.89 -2.55 -6.23
C GLU A 526 -24.22 -3.58 -5.32
N LYS A 527 -24.82 -4.77 -5.16
CA LYS A 527 -24.21 -5.85 -4.37
C LYS A 527 -22.86 -6.33 -4.89
N ARG A 528 -22.61 -6.15 -6.20
CA ARG A 528 -21.31 -6.49 -6.77
C ARG A 528 -20.25 -5.45 -6.41
N ALA A 529 -20.61 -4.15 -6.39
CA ALA A 529 -19.73 -3.08 -5.97
C ALA A 529 -19.28 -3.30 -4.52
N GLU A 530 -20.22 -3.60 -3.60
CA GLU A 530 -19.91 -3.92 -2.19
C GLU A 530 -18.89 -5.05 -2.05
N LYS A 531 -19.19 -6.21 -2.62
CA LYS A 531 -18.30 -7.39 -2.53
C LYS A 531 -16.93 -7.16 -3.18
N ARG A 532 -16.89 -6.38 -4.27
CA ARG A 532 -15.63 -6.09 -4.94
C ARG A 532 -14.81 -5.08 -4.17
N ALA A 533 -15.44 -4.06 -3.59
CA ALA A 533 -14.79 -3.09 -2.74
C ALA A 533 -14.14 -3.75 -1.51
N GLU A 534 -14.87 -4.67 -0.86
CA GLU A 534 -14.36 -5.44 0.27
C GLU A 534 -13.14 -6.28 -0.11
N ASN A 535 -13.26 -7.12 -1.17
CA ASN A 535 -12.14 -7.93 -1.67
C ASN A 535 -10.93 -7.07 -2.05
N CYS A 536 -11.15 -5.96 -2.78
CA CYS A 536 -10.05 -5.09 -3.19
C CYS A 536 -9.34 -4.44 -2.00
N SER A 537 -10.07 -4.04 -0.95
CA SER A 537 -9.48 -3.50 0.28
C SER A 537 -8.66 -4.55 1.03
N GLU A 538 -9.09 -5.83 1.01
CA GLU A 538 -8.33 -6.92 1.61
C GLU A 538 -7.05 -7.23 0.81
N ARG A 539 -7.16 -7.31 -0.53
CA ARG A 539 -6.01 -7.57 -1.40
C ARG A 539 -4.98 -6.46 -1.35
N GLU A 540 -5.41 -5.21 -1.32
CA GLU A 540 -4.52 -4.06 -1.14
C GLU A 540 -3.76 -4.12 0.19
N ARG A 541 -4.44 -4.42 1.31
CA ARG A 541 -3.77 -4.60 2.61
C ARG A 541 -2.73 -5.72 2.58
N THR A 542 -3.04 -6.81 1.88
CA THR A 542 -2.10 -7.92 1.71
C THR A 542 -0.91 -7.49 0.86
N ALA A 543 -1.14 -6.80 -0.27
CA ALA A 543 -0.09 -6.27 -1.13
C ALA A 543 0.86 -5.34 -0.36
N THR A 544 0.34 -4.32 0.29
CA THR A 544 1.12 -3.36 1.09
C THR A 544 1.95 -4.06 2.18
N LYS A 545 1.37 -5.09 2.83
CA LYS A 545 2.10 -5.85 3.85
C LYS A 545 3.26 -6.65 3.24
N VAL A 546 3.04 -7.28 2.10
CA VAL A 546 4.08 -8.06 1.39
C VAL A 546 5.20 -7.15 0.88
N GLU A 547 4.86 -6.01 0.29
CA GLU A 547 5.80 -5.02 -0.21
C GLU A 547 6.69 -4.49 0.93
N ARG A 548 6.08 -4.14 2.08
CA ARG A 548 6.81 -3.70 3.27
C ARG A 548 7.73 -4.79 3.82
N GLU A 549 7.24 -6.04 3.93
CA GLU A 549 8.08 -7.15 4.40
C GLU A 549 9.23 -7.45 3.44
N ALA A 550 9.04 -7.27 2.12
CA ALA A 550 10.10 -7.39 1.14
C ALA A 550 11.17 -6.30 1.32
N GLU A 551 10.76 -5.05 1.58
CA GLU A 551 11.67 -3.97 1.92
C GLU A 551 12.45 -4.25 3.21
N ASP A 552 11.78 -4.67 4.28
CA ASP A 552 12.41 -4.99 5.56
C ASP A 552 13.48 -6.08 5.42
N ILE A 553 13.21 -7.13 4.60
CA ILE A 553 14.20 -8.17 4.29
C ILE A 553 15.42 -7.57 3.59
N LYS A 554 15.21 -6.74 2.57
CA LYS A 554 16.31 -6.19 1.76
C LYS A 554 17.09 -5.10 2.49
N LYS A 555 16.45 -4.29 3.33
CA LYS A 555 17.14 -3.37 4.23
C LYS A 555 18.01 -4.11 5.24
N ALA A 556 17.48 -5.18 5.84
CA ALA A 556 18.26 -6.00 6.76
C ALA A 556 19.41 -6.72 6.03
N GLU A 557 19.21 -7.26 4.81
CA GLU A 557 20.26 -7.86 3.98
C GLU A 557 21.38 -6.87 3.67
N PHE A 558 21.05 -5.63 3.33
CA PHE A 558 22.03 -4.56 3.10
C PHE A 558 22.85 -4.27 4.37
N MET A 559 22.16 -4.20 5.53
CA MET A 559 22.82 -3.89 6.80
C MET A 559 23.64 -5.05 7.39
N GLU A 560 23.40 -6.31 6.98
CA GLU A 560 24.25 -7.45 7.38
C GLU A 560 25.74 -7.22 7.01
N ASN A 561 25.99 -6.55 5.88
CA ASN A 561 27.34 -6.20 5.44
C ASN A 561 27.93 -4.92 6.07
N LYS A 562 27.14 -4.23 6.91
CA LYS A 562 27.46 -2.95 7.54
C LYS A 562 27.65 -3.04 9.07
N ILE A 563 27.65 -4.26 9.61
CA ILE A 563 27.84 -4.48 11.05
C ILE A 563 29.17 -3.89 11.49
N GLY A 564 29.15 -3.07 12.54
CA GLY A 564 30.29 -2.33 13.08
C GLY A 564 30.49 -0.93 12.47
N GLU A 565 29.86 -0.59 11.35
CA GLU A 565 29.93 0.75 10.77
C GLU A 565 29.13 1.77 11.62
N LYS A 566 29.56 3.03 11.58
CA LYS A 566 28.97 4.15 12.34
C LYS A 566 28.17 5.05 11.41
N TYR A 567 27.03 5.53 11.90
CA TYR A 567 26.14 6.43 11.18
C TYR A 567 25.55 7.50 12.10
N GLU A 568 25.10 8.59 11.50
CA GLU A 568 24.21 9.55 12.16
C GLU A 568 22.76 9.19 11.80
N GLY A 569 21.86 9.26 12.78
CA GLY A 569 20.45 9.00 12.57
C GLY A 569 19.58 9.90 13.44
N ILE A 570 18.27 9.79 13.22
CA ILE A 570 17.25 10.55 13.95
C ILE A 570 16.34 9.56 14.66
N VAL A 571 16.06 9.80 15.93
CA VAL A 571 15.09 9.00 16.68
C VAL A 571 13.72 9.12 16.03
N SER A 572 13.24 8.05 15.41
CA SER A 572 11.95 7.98 14.68
C SER A 572 10.79 7.57 15.58
N SER A 573 11.06 6.78 16.62
CA SER A 573 10.05 6.30 17.57
C SER A 573 10.66 5.94 18.92
N VAL A 574 9.89 6.15 20.00
CA VAL A 574 10.22 5.71 21.35
C VAL A 574 9.14 4.75 21.83
N THR A 575 9.53 3.57 22.31
CA THR A 575 8.65 2.50 22.75
C THR A 575 9.01 2.06 24.16
N ASN A 576 8.22 1.17 24.76
CA ASN A 576 8.49 0.64 26.10
C ASN A 576 9.68 -0.35 26.18
N PHE A 577 10.33 -0.68 25.05
CA PHE A 577 11.48 -1.61 25.01
C PHE A 577 12.73 -1.02 24.36
N GLY A 578 12.66 0.20 23.84
CA GLY A 578 13.79 0.87 23.22
C GLY A 578 13.38 2.01 22.29
N ILE A 579 14.37 2.62 21.64
CA ILE A 579 14.18 3.68 20.66
C ILE A 579 14.48 3.15 19.25
N TYR A 580 13.72 3.58 18.26
CA TYR A 580 14.03 3.36 16.86
C TYR A 580 14.77 4.58 16.31
N VAL A 581 15.81 4.33 15.53
CA VAL A 581 16.61 5.35 14.88
C VAL A 581 16.57 5.12 13.38
N GLU A 582 16.23 6.15 12.62
CA GLU A 582 16.20 6.13 11.17
C GLU A 582 17.42 6.87 10.63
N LEU A 583 18.13 6.23 9.71
CA LEU A 583 19.28 6.77 9.00
C LEU A 583 18.83 7.66 7.84
N GLU A 584 19.74 8.43 7.26
CA GLU A 584 19.47 9.29 6.09
C GLU A 584 18.93 8.49 4.89
N ASN A 585 19.41 7.26 4.71
CA ASN A 585 18.98 6.35 3.66
C ASN A 585 17.65 5.61 3.95
N THR A 586 16.90 6.05 4.99
CA THR A 586 15.60 5.47 5.40
C THR A 586 15.66 4.09 6.06
N VAL A 587 16.84 3.57 6.34
CA VAL A 587 16.98 2.35 7.14
C VAL A 587 16.69 2.67 8.59
N GLU A 588 15.80 1.90 9.21
CA GLU A 588 15.44 2.04 10.62
C GLU A 588 15.98 0.85 11.44
N GLY A 589 16.60 1.13 12.58
CA GLY A 589 17.09 0.12 13.52
C GLY A 589 16.67 0.39 14.96
N LEU A 590 16.65 -0.65 15.77
CA LEU A 590 16.26 -0.61 17.19
C LEU A 590 17.49 -0.49 18.09
N ILE A 591 17.49 0.50 18.99
CA ILE A 591 18.38 0.52 20.15
C ILE A 591 17.56 0.13 21.37
N ARG A 592 17.93 -0.98 22.00
CA ARG A 592 17.26 -1.46 23.22
C ARG A 592 17.69 -0.61 24.43
N TYR A 593 16.82 -0.46 25.42
CA TYR A 593 17.18 0.29 26.63
C TYR A 593 18.42 -0.27 27.33
N GLU A 594 18.61 -1.60 27.27
CA GLU A 594 19.79 -2.29 27.82
C GLU A 594 21.11 -1.86 27.16
N THR A 595 21.06 -1.34 25.92
CA THR A 595 22.23 -0.89 25.14
C THR A 595 22.27 0.63 24.92
N LEU A 596 21.25 1.35 25.41
CA LEU A 596 21.14 2.81 25.23
C LEU A 596 22.11 3.58 26.10
N GLY A 597 22.53 3.02 27.25
CA GLY A 597 23.48 3.59 28.20
C GLY A 597 23.78 2.60 29.32
N ASP A 598 24.60 3.04 30.29
CA ASP A 598 24.99 2.22 31.44
C ASP A 598 24.01 2.39 32.62
N GLU A 599 22.77 2.81 32.35
CA GLU A 599 21.71 3.06 33.32
C GLU A 599 20.36 2.52 32.82
N TYR A 600 19.38 2.48 33.73
CA TYR A 600 18.01 2.11 33.37
C TYR A 600 17.27 3.30 32.75
N PHE A 601 16.50 3.06 31.66
CA PHE A 601 15.68 4.06 31.00
C PHE A 601 14.19 3.79 31.24
N ILE A 602 13.48 4.81 31.68
CA ILE A 602 12.03 4.77 31.94
C ILE A 602 11.31 5.36 30.74
N TYR A 603 10.37 4.59 30.17
CA TYR A 603 9.50 5.06 29.10
C TYR A 603 8.35 5.92 29.65
N ASN A 604 8.29 7.16 29.20
CA ASN A 604 7.15 8.03 29.44
C ASN A 604 6.19 7.96 28.25
N GLU A 605 5.05 7.28 28.42
CA GLU A 605 4.06 7.05 27.36
C GLU A 605 3.38 8.35 26.91
N GLU A 606 3.08 9.27 27.83
CA GLU A 606 2.41 10.54 27.52
C GLU A 606 3.28 11.45 26.65
N ARG A 607 4.59 11.52 26.95
CA ARG A 607 5.55 12.36 26.23
C ARG A 607 6.29 11.63 25.11
N ARG A 608 6.18 10.29 25.07
CA ARG A 608 6.95 9.40 24.17
C ARG A 608 8.45 9.66 24.26
N GLU A 609 8.94 9.68 25.47
CA GLU A 609 10.33 9.94 25.81
C GLU A 609 10.91 8.76 26.59
N ALA A 610 12.22 8.50 26.43
CA ALA A 610 12.99 7.60 27.27
C ALA A 610 13.89 8.45 28.18
N ILE A 611 13.75 8.31 29.50
CA ILE A 611 14.43 9.14 30.49
C ILE A 611 15.37 8.23 31.30
N GLY A 612 16.66 8.56 31.32
CA GLY A 612 17.66 7.89 32.16
C GLY A 612 17.38 8.13 33.64
N GLU A 613 17.39 7.07 34.46
CA GLU A 613 17.04 7.14 35.86
C GLU A 613 18.08 7.93 36.69
N LEU A 614 19.36 7.83 36.33
CA LEU A 614 20.45 8.48 37.06
C LEU A 614 20.89 9.80 36.39
N SER A 615 21.10 9.78 35.10
CA SER A 615 21.61 10.96 34.34
C SER A 615 20.54 11.98 34.03
N HIS A 616 19.26 11.59 34.10
CA HIS A 616 18.12 12.35 33.57
C HIS A 616 18.23 12.70 32.08
N LYS A 617 19.11 11.98 31.34
CA LYS A 617 19.22 12.12 29.89
C LYS A 617 17.92 11.70 29.24
N VAL A 618 17.39 12.56 28.37
CA VAL A 618 16.15 12.32 27.67
C VAL A 618 16.44 12.00 26.22
N TYR A 619 15.85 10.92 25.71
CA TYR A 619 15.79 10.65 24.29
C TYR A 619 14.32 10.77 23.84
N LYS A 620 14.09 11.61 22.86
CA LYS A 620 12.77 11.87 22.29
C LYS A 620 12.81 11.77 20.76
N ILE A 621 11.65 11.64 20.16
CA ILE A 621 11.53 11.61 18.71
C ILE A 621 12.09 12.93 18.14
N GLY A 622 12.90 12.83 17.08
CA GLY A 622 13.58 13.98 16.44
C GLY A 622 15.02 14.20 16.90
N ASP A 623 15.45 13.59 18.01
CA ASP A 623 16.83 13.72 18.48
C ASP A 623 17.82 13.10 17.49
N LYS A 624 18.91 13.81 17.20
CA LYS A 624 20.03 13.30 16.44
C LYS A 624 20.92 12.44 17.32
N VAL A 625 21.28 11.27 16.84
CA VAL A 625 22.12 10.32 17.59
C VAL A 625 23.17 9.71 16.66
N LYS A 626 24.38 9.50 17.20
CA LYS A 626 25.39 8.70 16.53
C LYS A 626 25.25 7.26 16.95
N ILE A 627 25.18 6.37 15.98
CA ILE A 627 24.95 4.94 16.21
C ILE A 627 26.06 4.11 15.55
N ARG A 628 26.19 2.90 16.07
CA ARG A 628 26.91 1.80 15.43
C ARG A 628 25.93 0.68 15.10
N VAL A 629 26.09 0.02 13.97
CA VAL A 629 25.30 -1.15 13.62
C VAL A 629 25.77 -2.31 14.49
N ALA A 630 24.91 -2.75 15.42
CA ALA A 630 25.24 -3.82 16.36
C ALA A 630 24.99 -5.21 15.78
N ASP A 631 23.82 -5.40 15.12
CA ASP A 631 23.42 -6.64 14.46
C ASP A 631 22.41 -6.35 13.35
N ALA A 632 22.42 -7.21 12.33
CA ALA A 632 21.40 -7.20 11.28
C ALA A 632 21.11 -8.63 10.86
N ASN A 633 19.83 -8.94 10.64
CA ASN A 633 19.41 -10.31 10.30
C ASN A 633 18.22 -10.29 9.35
N LYS A 634 18.45 -10.64 8.09
CA LYS A 634 17.41 -10.67 7.05
C LYS A 634 16.32 -11.71 7.31
N LEU A 635 16.64 -12.84 7.96
CA LEU A 635 15.66 -13.89 8.25
C LEU A 635 14.69 -13.44 9.36
N LEU A 636 15.18 -12.65 10.32
CA LEU A 636 14.41 -12.09 11.40
C LEU A 636 13.80 -10.73 11.03
N ARG A 637 14.23 -10.13 9.91
CA ARG A 637 13.86 -8.78 9.47
C ARG A 637 14.12 -7.77 10.60
N LYS A 638 15.34 -7.81 11.15
CA LYS A 638 15.74 -6.98 12.28
C LYS A 638 17.07 -6.30 11.99
N ILE A 639 17.15 -5.08 12.44
CA ILE A 639 18.36 -4.27 12.46
C ILE A 639 18.44 -3.72 13.88
N ASP A 640 19.50 -4.07 14.61
CA ASP A 640 19.76 -3.58 15.96
C ASP A 640 20.94 -2.59 15.89
N PHE A 641 20.77 -1.43 16.49
CA PHE A 641 21.80 -0.40 16.65
C PHE A 641 22.22 -0.28 18.11
N GLU A 642 23.36 0.33 18.35
CA GLU A 642 23.83 0.78 19.65
C GLU A 642 24.31 2.23 19.57
N ILE A 643 24.29 2.97 20.68
CA ILE A 643 24.85 4.32 20.74
C ILE A 643 26.37 4.24 20.55
N ASP A 644 26.92 5.07 19.66
CA ASP A 644 28.38 5.19 19.55
C ASP A 644 28.92 5.92 20.79
N LYS A 645 29.78 5.24 21.57
CA LYS A 645 30.34 5.73 22.82
C LYS A 645 31.67 6.51 22.64
N ASP A 646 32.12 6.70 21.40
CA ASP A 646 33.40 7.33 21.12
C ASP A 646 33.35 8.89 21.13
N ASP A 647 32.32 9.49 21.75
CA ASP A 647 32.19 10.94 22.00
C ASP A 647 32.15 11.29 23.47
#